data_729f9b3f388bfaaa574ae5f156ee47ea
#
_entry.id   729f9b3f388bfaaa574ae5f156ee47ea
#
_cell.length_a   1.000
_cell.length_b   1.000
_cell.length_c   1.000
_cell.angle_alpha   90.00
_cell.angle_beta   90.00
_cell.angle_gamma   90.00
#
_symmetry.space_group_name_H-M   'P 1'
#
loop_
_entity.id
_entity.type
_entity.pdbx_description
1 polymer ?
#
loop_
_entity_poly.entity_id
_entity_poly.type
_entity_poly.pdbx_seq_one_letter_code
_entity_poly.pdbx_strand_id
1 'polypeptide(L)'
;SVLKLLVFIWLFSSQASFACTTAVISGKVTHDGRPILWKNRDTSFRHNELVLFADGKYRVLAVVNAGSRKSVWMGTNEAGLCIENSLSKDLNEEAESEKDSDKSGLGNGGLMKLALQTCATVEDFRKLLEKTDAEGRQTNANFGVIDAHGGAAMFETGASSHSMFDANDVEIAPEGYLVRANFATTARGLPPSPDPSKLGDIYSSQRFAQACALLKPLQEDGINVSYILRNMSRDLSGPNGTPYAGTVNGLAGEIPEIIPTDNTISRTTTVSAAVFHGVRDGEDPATTTMWTLLGDPKFSIAVPCWVNVSEVDDAMMDPRGAELGEIAITLREWCLDQNRKGVRTSYLPGIWNDLWPVEDQIFSIVAKQVDAWRTDPPSRDQMTALHLRLTTLAMDAMKKELLDMKENALALKSPSAPVFKVTRIALYDHSDGSASGPNNLMRFLTPENGFECQRVSPAEIRDGRLREFDALVMPGGSGSLQSKKLEEKGRDEVQEFVRNGGGYIGICAGSYLASSHYDWSLDLINARVWDRAHWARGQGTVALGITSSGRSVLKTDAAEVDVYYGQGPLLVPDNDPDLPGYEVLARYDSEVSEKGAQPGAMAGTHAIIRSLFGEGRVICFSPHPEKLNGPNGLMMNGVRWAAGVSRGVGVSSGGQQ
;
A
#
# COMPACT_ATOMS: atom_id res chain seq x y z
N SER A 1 53.13 10.89 4.83
CA SER A 1 52.16 9.92 4.29
C SER A 1 51.00 9.77 5.24
N VAL A 2 49.89 10.48 4.98
CA VAL A 2 48.64 10.35 5.74
C VAL A 2 47.68 9.57 4.88
N LEU A 3 47.39 8.35 5.31
CA LEU A 3 46.47 7.41 4.69
C LEU A 3 45.02 7.91 4.98
N LYS A 4 44.32 8.43 3.98
CA LYS A 4 42.89 8.78 4.08
C LYS A 4 42.07 7.49 4.00
N LEU A 5 41.52 7.09 5.14
CA LEU A 5 40.51 6.02 5.25
C LEU A 5 39.17 6.60 4.78
N LEU A 6 38.75 6.24 3.58
CA LEU A 6 37.40 6.52 3.09
C LEU A 6 36.46 5.46 3.68
N VAL A 7 35.72 5.85 4.71
CA VAL A 7 34.58 5.07 5.22
C VAL A 7 33.41 5.31 4.26
N PHE A 8 33.09 4.32 3.42
CA PHE A 8 31.84 4.26 2.67
C PHE A 8 30.71 3.89 3.65
N ILE A 9 30.01 4.91 4.14
CA ILE A 9 28.72 4.69 4.82
C ILE A 9 27.69 4.43 3.72
N TRP A 10 27.32 3.16 3.56
CA TRP A 10 26.14 2.78 2.80
C TRP A 10 24.89 3.24 3.56
N LEU A 11 24.34 4.39 3.20
CA LEU A 11 23.01 4.81 3.60
C LEU A 11 22.01 3.93 2.84
N PHE A 12 21.55 2.86 3.49
CA PHE A 12 20.36 2.16 3.06
C PHE A 12 19.15 3.12 3.20
N SER A 13 18.77 3.78 2.11
CA SER A 13 17.49 4.45 2.03
C SER A 13 16.40 3.39 2.09
N SER A 14 15.69 3.30 3.21
CA SER A 14 14.47 2.50 3.30
C SER A 14 13.42 3.07 2.34
N GLN A 15 13.41 2.57 1.12
CA GLN A 15 12.28 2.80 0.22
C GLN A 15 11.06 2.16 0.89
N ALA A 16 9.98 2.91 1.06
CA ALA A 16 8.65 2.33 1.32
C ALA A 16 8.30 1.49 0.09
N SER A 17 8.73 0.24 0.09
CA SER A 17 8.62 -0.61 -1.08
C SER A 17 7.34 -1.44 -0.92
N PHE A 18 6.49 -1.36 -1.92
CA PHE A 18 5.45 -2.36 -2.12
C PHE A 18 6.15 -3.71 -2.14
N ALA A 19 5.92 -4.51 -1.13
CA ALA A 19 6.63 -5.75 -0.92
C ALA A 19 5.58 -6.83 -0.63
N CYS A 20 5.50 -7.85 -1.47
CA CYS A 20 4.61 -8.98 -1.27
C CYS A 20 5.45 -10.27 -1.20
N THR A 21 4.90 -11.31 -0.61
CA THR A 21 5.43 -12.66 -0.71
C THR A 21 4.30 -13.59 -1.11
N THR A 22 4.56 -14.48 -2.04
CA THR A 22 3.56 -15.33 -2.68
C THR A 22 4.09 -16.70 -3.01
N ALA A 23 3.20 -17.69 -3.07
CA ALA A 23 3.51 -19.02 -3.58
C ALA A 23 2.34 -19.64 -4.34
N VAL A 24 2.69 -20.30 -5.45
CA VAL A 24 1.83 -21.23 -6.18
C VAL A 24 2.23 -22.65 -5.80
N ILE A 25 1.29 -23.47 -5.38
CA ILE A 25 1.52 -24.82 -4.87
C ILE A 25 0.66 -25.79 -5.67
N SER A 26 1.33 -26.74 -6.33
CA SER A 26 0.68 -27.81 -7.07
C SER A 26 -0.16 -28.71 -6.16
N GLY A 27 -1.33 -29.14 -6.64
CA GLY A 27 -2.13 -30.15 -5.94
C GLY A 27 -1.40 -31.48 -5.71
N LYS A 28 -0.30 -31.74 -6.45
CA LYS A 28 0.51 -32.95 -6.27
C LYS A 28 1.21 -33.06 -4.90
N VAL A 29 1.41 -31.90 -4.23
CA VAL A 29 2.13 -31.82 -2.95
C VAL A 29 1.25 -31.27 -1.82
N THR A 30 -0.04 -31.05 -2.08
CA THR A 30 -0.99 -30.66 -1.04
C THR A 30 -1.62 -31.88 -0.39
N HIS A 31 -2.07 -31.74 0.86
CA HIS A 31 -2.64 -32.83 1.65
C HIS A 31 -3.87 -33.46 0.99
N ASP A 32 -4.68 -32.70 0.30
CA ASP A 32 -5.95 -33.16 -0.28
C ASP A 32 -6.01 -33.13 -1.81
N GLY A 33 -4.88 -32.85 -2.47
CA GLY A 33 -4.78 -32.87 -3.94
C GLY A 33 -5.33 -31.63 -4.64
N ARG A 34 -5.70 -30.57 -3.92
CA ARG A 34 -6.17 -29.29 -4.47
C ARG A 34 -5.02 -28.29 -4.59
N PRO A 35 -4.87 -27.57 -5.70
CA PRO A 35 -3.84 -26.55 -5.80
C PRO A 35 -4.12 -25.43 -4.79
N ILE A 36 -3.04 -24.82 -4.28
CA ILE A 36 -3.13 -23.70 -3.34
C ILE A 36 -2.37 -22.50 -3.91
N LEU A 37 -2.97 -21.33 -3.78
CA LEU A 37 -2.34 -20.04 -4.08
C LEU A 37 -2.33 -19.19 -2.82
N TRP A 38 -1.19 -18.58 -2.50
CA TRP A 38 -1.04 -17.76 -1.29
C TRP A 38 -0.36 -16.45 -1.58
N LYS A 39 -0.79 -15.39 -0.85
CA LYS A 39 -0.15 -14.07 -0.87
C LYS A 39 -0.28 -13.36 0.47
N ASN A 40 0.84 -12.78 0.93
CA ASN A 40 0.86 -11.64 1.85
C ASN A 40 1.02 -10.35 1.05
N ARG A 41 0.13 -9.39 1.27
CA ARG A 41 0.13 -8.10 0.59
C ARG A 41 0.68 -7.00 1.48
N ASP A 42 1.80 -6.40 1.07
CA ASP A 42 2.41 -5.26 1.72
C ASP A 42 2.21 -4.00 0.89
N THR A 43 1.62 -2.98 1.48
CA THR A 43 1.37 -1.71 0.81
C THR A 43 1.15 -0.59 1.82
N SER A 44 1.25 0.65 1.36
CA SER A 44 0.84 1.83 2.12
C SER A 44 -0.68 2.08 2.08
N PHE A 45 -1.46 1.37 1.26
CA PHE A 45 -2.92 1.38 1.30
C PHE A 45 -3.40 0.45 2.42
N ARG A 46 -3.64 0.98 3.60
CA ARG A 46 -3.95 0.20 4.81
C ARG A 46 -5.33 -0.43 4.79
N HIS A 47 -6.29 0.26 4.17
CA HIS A 47 -7.70 -0.08 4.19
C HIS A 47 -8.06 -0.91 2.98
N ASN A 48 -8.50 -2.13 3.23
CA ASN A 48 -8.86 -3.10 2.21
C ASN A 48 -10.29 -3.57 2.46
N GLU A 49 -10.92 -4.03 1.40
CA GLU A 49 -12.23 -4.68 1.47
C GLU A 49 -12.30 -5.86 0.51
N LEU A 50 -13.21 -6.79 0.78
CA LEU A 50 -13.54 -7.93 -0.08
C LEU A 50 -14.78 -7.59 -0.90
N VAL A 51 -14.73 -7.70 -2.23
CA VAL A 51 -15.78 -7.23 -3.14
C VAL A 51 -16.17 -8.32 -4.14
N LEU A 52 -17.48 -8.38 -4.43
CA LEU A 52 -18.03 -9.12 -5.56
C LEU A 52 -18.20 -8.20 -6.77
N PHE A 53 -17.70 -8.63 -7.93
CA PHE A 53 -17.94 -8.01 -9.22
C PHE A 53 -18.80 -8.94 -10.08
N ALA A 54 -19.76 -8.36 -10.81
CA ALA A 54 -20.65 -9.07 -11.73
C ALA A 54 -20.67 -8.41 -13.13
N ASP A 55 -19.69 -7.58 -13.42
CA ASP A 55 -19.60 -6.76 -14.64
C ASP A 55 -18.72 -7.40 -15.74
N GLY A 56 -18.32 -8.66 -15.60
CA GLY A 56 -17.51 -9.43 -16.54
C GLY A 56 -18.23 -10.67 -17.11
N LYS A 57 -17.49 -11.48 -17.86
CA LYS A 57 -17.95 -12.80 -18.29
C LYS A 57 -18.17 -13.73 -17.09
N TYR A 58 -17.30 -13.62 -16.09
CA TYR A 58 -17.36 -14.37 -14.84
C TYR A 58 -17.60 -13.42 -13.66
N ARG A 59 -18.34 -13.91 -12.67
CA ARG A 59 -18.39 -13.26 -11.35
C ARG A 59 -17.02 -13.37 -10.68
N VAL A 60 -16.64 -12.33 -9.95
CA VAL A 60 -15.33 -12.24 -9.32
C VAL A 60 -15.47 -11.88 -7.84
N LEU A 61 -14.74 -12.59 -6.99
CA LEU A 61 -14.54 -12.23 -5.59
C LEU A 61 -13.08 -11.81 -5.41
N ALA A 62 -12.84 -10.59 -4.91
CA ALA A 62 -11.47 -10.07 -4.83
C ALA A 62 -11.26 -9.10 -3.68
N VAL A 63 -10.03 -9.06 -3.16
CA VAL A 63 -9.54 -8.00 -2.28
C VAL A 63 -9.11 -6.80 -3.10
N VAL A 64 -9.62 -5.63 -2.72
CA VAL A 64 -9.32 -4.32 -3.33
C VAL A 64 -8.85 -3.33 -2.26
N ASN A 65 -8.27 -2.20 -2.69
CA ASN A 65 -8.19 -1.03 -1.82
C ASN A 65 -9.62 -0.55 -1.57
N ALA A 66 -9.95 -0.27 -0.33
CA ALA A 66 -11.29 0.17 0.05
C ALA A 66 -11.76 1.35 -0.83
N GLY A 67 -12.98 1.28 -1.34
CA GLY A 67 -13.56 2.26 -2.26
C GLY A 67 -13.07 2.16 -3.72
N SER A 68 -12.02 1.41 -4.04
CA SER A 68 -11.54 1.24 -5.41
C SER A 68 -12.24 0.08 -6.10
N ARG A 69 -12.61 0.29 -7.38
CA ARG A 69 -13.22 -0.76 -8.23
C ARG A 69 -12.45 -0.97 -9.53
N LYS A 70 -11.30 -0.28 -9.70
CA LYS A 70 -10.51 -0.32 -10.93
C LYS A 70 -9.51 -1.46 -10.95
N SER A 71 -8.95 -1.79 -9.79
CA SER A 71 -7.85 -2.74 -9.63
C SER A 71 -8.21 -3.77 -8.57
N VAL A 72 -7.78 -5.01 -8.77
CA VAL A 72 -7.82 -6.06 -7.75
C VAL A 72 -6.40 -6.46 -7.39
N TRP A 73 -6.19 -6.98 -6.18
CA TRP A 73 -4.86 -7.33 -5.70
C TRP A 73 -4.67 -8.83 -5.43
N MET A 74 -5.75 -9.55 -5.30
CA MET A 74 -5.86 -11.01 -5.23
C MET A 74 -7.34 -11.37 -5.32
N GLY A 75 -7.69 -12.43 -6.04
CA GLY A 75 -9.09 -12.80 -6.24
C GLY A 75 -9.29 -14.14 -6.92
N THR A 76 -10.54 -14.57 -6.94
CA THR A 76 -11.02 -15.77 -7.64
C THR A 76 -12.27 -15.45 -8.45
N ASN A 77 -12.59 -16.28 -9.45
CA ASN A 77 -13.82 -16.16 -10.22
C ASN A 77 -14.65 -17.46 -10.20
N GLU A 78 -15.87 -17.41 -10.74
CA GLU A 78 -16.82 -18.53 -10.74
C GLU A 78 -16.36 -19.72 -11.59
N ALA A 79 -15.36 -19.56 -12.46
CA ALA A 79 -14.72 -20.64 -13.19
C ALA A 79 -13.60 -21.31 -12.37
N GLY A 80 -13.32 -20.87 -11.14
CA GLY A 80 -12.27 -21.39 -10.27
C GLY A 80 -10.87 -20.89 -10.57
N LEU A 81 -10.70 -19.90 -11.47
CA LEU A 81 -9.42 -19.22 -11.65
C LEU A 81 -9.14 -18.35 -10.43
N CYS A 82 -7.98 -18.53 -9.82
CA CYS A 82 -7.45 -17.64 -8.79
C CYS A 82 -6.19 -16.95 -9.29
N ILE A 83 -6.02 -15.68 -8.96
CA ILE A 83 -4.83 -14.89 -9.34
C ILE A 83 -4.43 -13.95 -8.21
N GLU A 84 -3.12 -13.78 -8.05
CA GLU A 84 -2.50 -12.79 -7.18
C GLU A 84 -1.22 -12.25 -7.82
N ASN A 85 -0.56 -11.24 -7.20
CA ASN A 85 0.69 -10.72 -7.70
C ASN A 85 1.70 -10.35 -6.62
N SER A 86 2.98 -10.28 -7.00
CA SER A 86 4.01 -9.53 -6.30
C SER A 86 4.75 -8.58 -7.26
N LEU A 87 4.92 -7.32 -6.85
CA LEU A 87 5.64 -6.33 -7.65
C LEU A 87 7.11 -6.75 -7.85
N SER A 88 7.61 -6.68 -9.08
CA SER A 88 8.99 -6.97 -9.45
C SER A 88 9.55 -5.86 -10.34
N LYS A 89 10.29 -4.92 -9.75
CA LYS A 89 10.78 -3.73 -10.47
C LYS A 89 11.85 -4.05 -11.49
N ASP A 90 12.58 -5.14 -11.32
CA ASP A 90 13.65 -5.60 -12.19
C ASP A 90 13.17 -6.13 -13.55
N LEU A 91 11.86 -6.31 -13.74
CA LEU A 91 11.28 -6.71 -15.04
C LEU A 91 11.23 -5.58 -16.09
N ASN A 92 11.50 -4.32 -15.70
CA ASN A 92 11.39 -3.16 -16.57
C ASN A 92 12.61 -2.22 -16.47
N GLU A 93 13.78 -2.68 -16.06
CA GLU A 93 14.98 -1.83 -15.90
C GLU A 93 15.38 -1.09 -17.18
N GLU A 94 15.13 -1.66 -18.36
CA GLU A 94 15.41 -1.02 -19.66
C GLU A 94 14.39 0.08 -20.04
N ALA A 95 13.17 0.02 -19.52
CA ALA A 95 12.10 0.98 -19.84
C ALA A 95 12.11 2.26 -18.98
N GLU A 96 12.87 2.29 -17.89
CA GLU A 96 13.00 3.49 -17.05
C GLU A 96 13.88 4.59 -17.68
N SER A 97 14.65 4.27 -18.72
CA SER A 97 15.51 5.24 -19.44
C SER A 97 14.74 6.16 -20.41
N GLU A 98 13.53 5.78 -20.83
CA GLU A 98 12.64 6.60 -21.65
C GLU A 98 11.34 6.88 -20.91
N LYS A 99 11.29 8.02 -20.21
CA LYS A 99 10.09 8.52 -19.52
C LYS A 99 9.04 8.97 -20.53
N ASP A 100 8.27 8.06 -21.05
CA ASP A 100 7.03 8.37 -21.73
C ASP A 100 5.88 8.27 -20.73
N SER A 101 5.43 9.43 -20.22
CA SER A 101 4.31 9.57 -19.28
C SER A 101 2.95 9.24 -19.92
N ASP A 102 2.93 8.93 -21.21
CA ASP A 102 1.74 8.66 -22.02
C ASP A 102 1.51 7.16 -22.33
N LYS A 103 2.23 6.24 -21.66
CA LYS A 103 1.97 4.80 -21.88
C LYS A 103 0.54 4.46 -21.48
N SER A 104 -0.29 4.26 -22.47
CA SER A 104 -1.59 3.61 -22.32
C SER A 104 -1.35 2.11 -22.11
N GLY A 105 -2.01 1.49 -21.15
CA GLY A 105 -1.88 0.06 -20.90
C GLY A 105 -2.34 -0.36 -19.51
N LEU A 106 -2.53 -1.65 -19.31
CA LEU A 106 -2.99 -2.22 -18.05
C LEU A 106 -1.85 -2.26 -17.02
N GLY A 107 -2.07 -1.65 -15.86
CA GLY A 107 -1.24 -1.88 -14.67
C GLY A 107 -1.58 -3.21 -14.01
N ASN A 108 -0.75 -3.62 -13.01
CA ASN A 108 -0.85 -4.93 -12.34
C ASN A 108 -2.28 -5.27 -11.89
N GLY A 109 -2.94 -4.38 -11.14
CA GLY A 109 -4.28 -4.64 -10.62
C GLY A 109 -5.38 -4.63 -11.67
N GLY A 110 -5.23 -3.81 -12.72
CA GLY A 110 -6.15 -3.78 -13.86
C GLY A 110 -6.06 -5.05 -14.70
N LEU A 111 -4.85 -5.57 -14.92
CA LEU A 111 -4.62 -6.84 -15.63
C LEU A 111 -5.24 -8.02 -14.86
N MET A 112 -5.06 -8.08 -13.54
CA MET A 112 -5.69 -9.12 -12.71
C MET A 112 -7.22 -9.04 -12.75
N LYS A 113 -7.79 -7.83 -12.68
CA LYS A 113 -9.26 -7.67 -12.81
C LYS A 113 -9.75 -8.20 -14.15
N LEU A 114 -9.08 -7.84 -15.25
CA LEU A 114 -9.43 -8.32 -16.57
C LEU A 114 -9.31 -9.85 -16.70
N ALA A 115 -8.23 -10.43 -16.14
CA ALA A 115 -8.03 -11.88 -16.14
C ALA A 115 -9.17 -12.60 -15.39
N LEU A 116 -9.52 -12.14 -14.18
CA LEU A 116 -10.63 -12.71 -13.41
C LEU A 116 -11.98 -12.57 -14.14
N GLN A 117 -12.20 -11.48 -14.85
CA GLN A 117 -13.44 -11.25 -15.59
C GLN A 117 -13.55 -12.08 -16.87
N THR A 118 -12.44 -12.58 -17.46
CA THR A 118 -12.44 -13.15 -18.82
C THR A 118 -11.83 -14.54 -18.95
N CYS A 119 -10.91 -14.94 -18.05
CA CYS A 119 -10.17 -16.19 -18.12
C CYS A 119 -10.78 -17.24 -17.18
N ALA A 120 -10.75 -18.51 -17.59
CA ALA A 120 -11.15 -19.66 -16.78
C ALA A 120 -9.95 -20.53 -16.36
N THR A 121 -8.86 -20.49 -17.12
CA THR A 121 -7.71 -21.37 -16.95
C THR A 121 -6.40 -20.62 -16.95
N VAL A 122 -5.34 -21.26 -16.43
CA VAL A 122 -3.95 -20.79 -16.56
C VAL A 122 -3.59 -20.51 -18.03
N GLU A 123 -4.04 -21.35 -18.95
CA GLU A 123 -3.82 -21.19 -20.37
C GLU A 123 -4.56 -19.98 -20.96
N ASP A 124 -5.77 -19.65 -20.48
CA ASP A 124 -6.46 -18.44 -20.90
C ASP A 124 -5.70 -17.18 -20.45
N PHE A 125 -5.13 -17.21 -19.25
CA PHE A 125 -4.30 -16.10 -18.76
C PHE A 125 -3.01 -15.95 -19.57
N ARG A 126 -2.36 -17.07 -19.95
CA ARG A 126 -1.20 -17.05 -20.86
C ARG A 126 -1.55 -16.37 -22.18
N LYS A 127 -2.68 -16.73 -22.80
CA LYS A 127 -3.16 -16.12 -24.06
C LYS A 127 -3.49 -14.63 -23.88
N LEU A 128 -4.06 -14.23 -22.73
CA LEU A 128 -4.29 -12.82 -22.41
C LEU A 128 -2.97 -12.05 -22.32
N LEU A 129 -1.93 -12.64 -21.74
CA LEU A 129 -0.61 -12.03 -21.69
C LEU A 129 0.01 -11.91 -23.10
N GLU A 130 -0.07 -12.93 -23.94
CA GLU A 130 0.40 -12.87 -25.34
C GLU A 130 -0.25 -11.73 -26.13
N LYS A 131 -1.57 -11.58 -25.98
CA LYS A 131 -2.30 -10.47 -26.61
C LYS A 131 -1.81 -9.11 -26.10
N THR A 132 -1.67 -8.95 -24.79
CA THR A 132 -1.27 -7.68 -24.20
C THR A 132 0.23 -7.40 -24.26
N ASP A 133 1.08 -8.40 -24.56
CA ASP A 133 2.50 -8.19 -24.93
C ASP A 133 2.61 -7.32 -26.19
N ALA A 134 1.78 -7.59 -27.18
CA ALA A 134 1.76 -6.84 -28.44
C ALA A 134 1.19 -5.42 -28.29
N GLU A 135 0.25 -5.22 -27.37
CA GLU A 135 -0.40 -3.93 -27.10
C GLU A 135 0.44 -3.04 -26.15
N GLY A 136 1.32 -3.64 -25.36
CA GLY A 136 2.06 -3.00 -24.29
C GLY A 136 1.26 -2.84 -23.00
N ARG A 137 1.95 -2.94 -21.84
CA ARG A 137 1.38 -2.84 -20.49
C ARG A 137 2.18 -1.90 -19.61
N GLN A 138 1.57 -1.43 -18.52
CA GLN A 138 2.26 -0.80 -17.38
C GLN A 138 2.53 -1.83 -16.27
N THR A 139 2.78 -3.09 -16.64
CA THR A 139 2.91 -4.22 -15.72
C THR A 139 4.37 -4.54 -15.48
N ASN A 140 4.72 -4.80 -14.22
CA ASN A 140 6.03 -5.27 -13.77
C ASN A 140 5.84 -6.12 -12.51
N ALA A 141 5.34 -7.35 -12.66
CA ALA A 141 4.98 -8.19 -11.53
C ALA A 141 5.14 -9.68 -11.83
N ASN A 142 5.33 -10.44 -10.77
CA ASN A 142 5.08 -11.86 -10.78
C ASN A 142 3.59 -12.08 -10.50
N PHE A 143 2.94 -12.98 -11.24
CA PHE A 143 1.55 -13.40 -11.01
C PHE A 143 1.52 -14.90 -10.72
N GLY A 144 0.95 -15.26 -9.57
CA GLY A 144 0.57 -16.64 -9.27
C GLY A 144 -0.85 -16.90 -9.76
N VAL A 145 -1.06 -18.05 -10.41
CA VAL A 145 -2.36 -18.44 -10.97
C VAL A 145 -2.61 -19.93 -10.72
N ILE A 146 -3.82 -20.26 -10.24
CA ILE A 146 -4.34 -21.64 -10.21
C ILE A 146 -5.71 -21.68 -10.87
N ASP A 147 -6.13 -22.87 -11.32
CA ASP A 147 -7.44 -23.07 -11.95
C ASP A 147 -8.13 -24.37 -11.49
N ALA A 148 -9.38 -24.54 -11.90
CA ALA A 148 -10.22 -25.68 -11.53
C ALA A 148 -9.82 -27.01 -12.19
N HIS A 149 -8.89 -26.99 -13.14
CA HIS A 149 -8.37 -28.18 -13.84
C HIS A 149 -7.03 -28.66 -13.28
N GLY A 150 -6.62 -28.13 -12.12
CA GLY A 150 -5.34 -28.44 -11.49
C GLY A 150 -4.17 -27.64 -12.05
N GLY A 151 -4.42 -26.67 -12.92
CA GLY A 151 -3.40 -25.72 -13.38
C GLY A 151 -2.83 -24.93 -12.20
N ALA A 152 -1.49 -24.79 -12.16
CA ALA A 152 -0.77 -24.06 -11.14
C ALA A 152 0.51 -23.47 -11.74
N ALA A 153 0.55 -22.15 -11.95
CA ALA A 153 1.67 -21.52 -12.66
C ALA A 153 2.04 -20.16 -12.07
N MET A 154 3.33 -19.83 -12.18
CA MET A 154 3.89 -18.52 -11.90
C MET A 154 4.27 -17.82 -13.19
N PHE A 155 3.87 -16.55 -13.33
CA PHE A 155 4.21 -15.73 -14.49
C PHE A 155 5.07 -14.55 -14.05
N GLU A 156 6.21 -14.35 -14.68
CA GLU A 156 7.02 -13.15 -14.54
C GLU A 156 6.71 -12.24 -15.74
N THR A 157 6.09 -11.08 -15.50
CA THR A 157 5.43 -10.28 -16.52
C THR A 157 5.92 -8.85 -16.53
N GLY A 158 6.51 -8.43 -17.63
CA GLY A 158 6.95 -7.07 -17.92
C GLY A 158 5.97 -6.30 -18.80
N ALA A 159 6.43 -5.19 -19.36
CA ALA A 159 5.62 -4.28 -20.18
C ALA A 159 5.18 -4.92 -21.51
N SER A 160 6.01 -5.75 -22.13
CA SER A 160 5.78 -6.33 -23.47
C SER A 160 6.26 -7.78 -23.60
N SER A 161 6.49 -8.44 -22.48
CA SER A 161 6.94 -9.84 -22.47
C SER A 161 6.52 -10.51 -21.17
N HIS A 162 6.45 -11.84 -21.18
CA HIS A 162 6.23 -12.66 -20.00
C HIS A 162 6.97 -13.99 -20.10
N SER A 163 7.18 -14.62 -18.95
CA SER A 163 7.65 -15.99 -18.82
C SER A 163 6.69 -16.76 -17.92
N MET A 164 6.39 -18.01 -18.27
CA MET A 164 5.51 -18.90 -17.50
C MET A 164 6.31 -20.06 -16.93
N PHE A 165 6.05 -20.43 -15.69
CA PHE A 165 6.61 -21.54 -14.96
C PHE A 165 5.50 -22.39 -14.37
N ASP A 166 5.40 -23.64 -14.81
CA ASP A 166 4.40 -24.59 -14.33
C ASP A 166 4.88 -25.27 -13.03
N ALA A 167 4.13 -25.09 -11.94
CA ALA A 167 4.40 -25.75 -10.65
C ALA A 167 4.11 -27.26 -10.66
N ASN A 168 3.42 -27.78 -11.68
CA ASN A 168 3.21 -29.21 -11.89
C ASN A 168 4.37 -29.91 -12.61
N ASP A 169 5.28 -29.14 -13.21
CA ASP A 169 6.45 -29.67 -13.91
C ASP A 169 7.62 -29.83 -12.91
N VAL A 170 8.05 -31.08 -12.70
CA VAL A 170 9.14 -31.40 -11.76
C VAL A 170 10.49 -30.81 -12.19
N GLU A 171 10.71 -30.55 -13.48
CA GLU A 171 11.93 -29.92 -13.97
C GLU A 171 11.96 -28.40 -13.65
N ILE A 172 10.79 -27.79 -13.53
CA ILE A 172 10.60 -26.35 -13.21
C ILE A 172 10.47 -26.15 -11.69
N ALA A 173 9.66 -26.97 -11.04
CA ALA A 173 9.33 -26.92 -9.62
C ALA A 173 9.57 -28.27 -8.94
N PRO A 174 10.83 -28.64 -8.67
CA PRO A 174 11.16 -29.96 -8.11
C PRO A 174 10.44 -30.28 -6.80
N GLU A 175 10.13 -29.25 -6.01
CA GLU A 175 9.44 -29.36 -4.71
C GLU A 175 7.91 -29.21 -4.87
N GLY A 176 7.37 -29.09 -6.10
CA GLY A 176 5.95 -28.94 -6.39
C GLY A 176 5.35 -27.56 -6.02
N TYR A 177 6.18 -26.56 -5.78
CA TYR A 177 5.76 -25.18 -5.56
C TYR A 177 6.72 -24.16 -6.13
N LEU A 178 6.23 -22.95 -6.39
CA LEU A 178 7.00 -21.79 -6.84
C LEU A 178 6.73 -20.61 -5.91
N VAL A 179 7.79 -20.10 -5.27
CA VAL A 179 7.73 -18.89 -4.43
C VAL A 179 8.18 -17.68 -5.23
N ARG A 180 7.57 -16.52 -4.99
CA ARG A 180 8.09 -15.22 -5.43
C ARG A 180 7.98 -14.19 -4.31
N ALA A 181 8.95 -13.27 -4.33
CA ALA A 181 8.89 -12.06 -3.54
C ALA A 181 8.92 -10.85 -4.49
N ASN A 182 9.81 -9.87 -4.31
CA ASN A 182 9.81 -8.67 -5.16
C ASN A 182 10.99 -8.63 -6.15
N PHE A 183 11.35 -9.77 -6.68
CA PHE A 183 12.29 -9.92 -7.79
C PHE A 183 11.77 -10.99 -8.76
N ALA A 184 12.22 -10.93 -10.00
CA ALA A 184 11.98 -11.94 -11.03
C ALA A 184 13.23 -12.79 -11.24
N THR A 185 13.05 -14.10 -11.37
CA THR A 185 14.17 -15.01 -11.64
C THR A 185 14.75 -14.80 -13.02
N THR A 186 13.91 -14.54 -14.02
CA THR A 186 14.32 -14.27 -15.41
C THR A 186 15.20 -13.03 -15.54
N ALA A 187 14.80 -11.92 -14.90
CA ALA A 187 15.57 -10.68 -14.92
C ALA A 187 16.95 -10.81 -14.26
N ARG A 188 17.15 -11.84 -13.44
CA ARG A 188 18.39 -12.11 -12.72
C ARG A 188 19.20 -13.27 -13.30
N GLY A 189 18.72 -13.89 -14.39
CA GLY A 189 19.35 -15.08 -14.96
C GLY A 189 19.36 -16.29 -14.02
N LEU A 190 18.39 -16.36 -13.10
CA LEU A 190 18.25 -17.45 -12.13
C LEU A 190 17.32 -18.55 -12.68
N PRO A 191 17.44 -19.80 -12.22
CA PRO A 191 16.46 -20.83 -12.53
C PRO A 191 15.08 -20.50 -11.91
N PRO A 192 13.99 -21.11 -12.40
CA PRO A 192 12.63 -20.86 -11.89
C PRO A 192 12.46 -21.12 -10.39
N SER A 193 13.17 -22.14 -9.85
CA SER A 193 13.26 -22.47 -8.42
C SER A 193 14.72 -22.34 -7.96
N PRO A 194 15.20 -21.11 -7.69
CA PRO A 194 16.59 -20.90 -7.32
C PRO A 194 16.87 -21.40 -5.90
N ASP A 195 18.08 -21.87 -5.67
CA ASP A 195 18.57 -22.21 -4.33
C ASP A 195 18.60 -20.94 -3.45
N PRO A 196 17.80 -20.89 -2.36
CA PRO A 196 17.72 -19.69 -1.52
C PRO A 196 19.06 -19.25 -0.95
N SER A 197 19.99 -20.17 -0.71
CA SER A 197 21.32 -19.88 -0.15
C SER A 197 22.24 -19.11 -1.12
N LYS A 198 21.88 -19.06 -2.42
CA LYS A 198 22.68 -18.42 -3.48
C LYS A 198 22.16 -17.06 -3.91
N LEU A 199 21.08 -16.56 -3.30
CA LEU A 199 20.44 -15.31 -3.72
C LEU A 199 21.19 -14.05 -3.23
N GLY A 200 22.07 -14.15 -2.24
CA GLY A 200 22.83 -13.02 -1.73
C GLY A 200 21.95 -11.85 -1.27
N ASP A 201 22.38 -10.64 -1.64
CA ASP A 201 21.71 -9.38 -1.22
C ASP A 201 20.58 -8.93 -2.17
N ILE A 202 20.00 -9.85 -2.98
CA ILE A 202 18.84 -9.52 -3.80
C ILE A 202 17.71 -9.03 -2.87
N TYR A 203 17.12 -7.87 -3.21
CA TYR A 203 16.01 -7.33 -2.43
C TYR A 203 14.90 -8.39 -2.26
N SER A 204 14.46 -8.60 -1.03
CA SER A 204 13.46 -9.60 -0.66
C SER A 204 13.89 -11.08 -0.70
N SER A 205 15.15 -11.39 -1.00
CA SER A 205 15.69 -12.78 -0.98
C SER A 205 15.46 -13.49 0.35
N GLN A 206 15.51 -12.76 1.47
CA GLN A 206 15.29 -13.32 2.81
C GLN A 206 13.86 -13.82 2.99
N ARG A 207 12.85 -13.06 2.52
CA ARG A 207 11.43 -13.48 2.56
C ARG A 207 11.16 -14.66 1.61
N PHE A 208 11.81 -14.66 0.45
CA PHE A 208 11.78 -15.80 -0.45
C PHE A 208 12.36 -17.05 0.23
N ALA A 209 13.55 -16.94 0.81
CA ALA A 209 14.21 -18.05 1.48
C ALA A 209 13.39 -18.59 2.65
N GLN A 210 12.80 -17.70 3.44
CA GLN A 210 11.95 -18.06 4.57
C GLN A 210 10.67 -18.79 4.11
N ALA A 211 10.02 -18.34 3.05
CA ALA A 211 8.85 -19.02 2.51
C ALA A 211 9.19 -20.43 1.99
N CYS A 212 10.32 -20.60 1.30
CA CYS A 212 10.81 -21.92 0.90
C CYS A 212 11.11 -22.82 2.12
N ALA A 213 11.74 -22.27 3.17
CA ALA A 213 12.06 -23.02 4.38
C ALA A 213 10.80 -23.50 5.14
N LEU A 214 9.72 -22.69 5.12
CA LEU A 214 8.46 -23.06 5.75
C LEU A 214 7.67 -24.11 4.95
N LEU A 215 7.75 -24.12 3.62
CA LEU A 215 7.05 -25.08 2.77
C LEU A 215 7.75 -26.44 2.71
N LYS A 216 9.07 -26.48 2.75
CA LYS A 216 9.87 -27.69 2.55
C LYS A 216 9.55 -28.83 3.52
N PRO A 217 9.40 -28.63 4.86
CA PRO A 217 9.13 -29.70 5.81
C PRO A 217 7.73 -30.34 5.65
N LEU A 218 6.82 -29.69 4.93
CA LEU A 218 5.43 -30.15 4.81
C LEU A 218 5.21 -31.15 3.70
N GLN A 219 6.23 -31.49 2.93
CA GLN A 219 6.08 -32.37 1.76
C GLN A 219 5.67 -33.79 2.13
N GLU A 220 6.09 -34.32 3.29
CA GLU A 220 5.76 -35.68 3.72
C GLU A 220 4.29 -35.83 4.11
N ASP A 221 3.71 -34.81 4.76
CA ASP A 221 2.30 -34.81 5.22
C ASP A 221 1.35 -34.09 4.25
N GLY A 222 1.88 -33.45 3.24
CA GLY A 222 1.17 -32.58 2.31
C GLY A 222 0.89 -31.18 2.88
N ILE A 223 1.10 -30.18 2.02
CA ILE A 223 0.86 -28.77 2.36
C ILE A 223 -0.63 -28.53 2.52
N ASN A 224 -1.04 -27.84 3.60
CA ASN A 224 -2.44 -27.54 3.87
C ASN A 224 -2.67 -26.05 4.14
N VAL A 225 -3.92 -25.61 3.92
CA VAL A 225 -4.35 -24.21 4.01
C VAL A 225 -4.18 -23.64 5.42
N SER A 226 -4.55 -24.38 6.46
CA SER A 226 -4.47 -23.90 7.85
C SER A 226 -3.03 -23.63 8.29
N TYR A 227 -2.08 -24.44 7.82
CA TYR A 227 -0.67 -24.19 8.08
C TYR A 227 -0.18 -22.89 7.40
N ILE A 228 -0.54 -22.67 6.12
CA ILE A 228 -0.15 -21.44 5.40
C ILE A 228 -0.74 -20.22 6.09
N LEU A 229 -2.01 -20.24 6.44
CA LEU A 229 -2.67 -19.14 7.13
C LEU A 229 -2.04 -18.86 8.50
N ARG A 230 -1.79 -19.92 9.28
CA ARG A 230 -1.31 -19.82 10.64
C ARG A 230 0.19 -19.48 10.71
N ASN A 231 1.01 -20.17 9.94
CA ASN A 231 2.45 -20.12 10.10
C ASN A 231 3.13 -19.25 9.03
N MET A 232 2.71 -19.28 7.78
CA MET A 232 3.35 -18.49 6.73
C MET A 232 2.84 -17.05 6.70
N SER A 233 1.52 -16.85 6.70
CA SER A 233 0.95 -15.49 6.63
C SER A 233 1.29 -14.63 7.85
N ARG A 234 1.62 -15.26 8.98
CA ARG A 234 1.95 -14.59 10.26
C ARG A 234 3.42 -14.71 10.64
N ASP A 235 4.27 -15.27 9.76
CA ASP A 235 5.66 -15.52 10.08
C ASP A 235 6.44 -14.24 10.38
N LEU A 236 7.14 -14.26 11.50
CA LEU A 236 8.01 -13.21 11.99
C LEU A 236 9.48 -13.64 12.05
N SER A 237 9.82 -14.78 11.44
CA SER A 237 11.20 -15.26 11.42
C SER A 237 12.07 -14.34 10.58
N GLY A 238 13.22 -14.00 11.11
CA GLY A 238 14.25 -13.25 10.40
C GLY A 238 15.21 -14.16 9.63
N PRO A 239 16.21 -13.59 8.96
CA PRO A 239 17.15 -14.30 8.10
C PRO A 239 17.99 -15.37 8.82
N ASN A 240 18.02 -15.38 10.14
CA ASN A 240 18.76 -16.34 10.94
C ASN A 240 17.93 -17.59 11.31
N GLY A 241 16.77 -17.76 10.72
CA GLY A 241 15.99 -19.01 10.80
C GLY A 241 15.44 -19.36 12.18
N THR A 242 15.37 -18.40 13.10
CA THR A 242 14.67 -18.62 14.38
C THR A 242 13.18 -18.35 14.14
N PRO A 243 12.32 -19.38 14.04
CA PRO A 243 10.90 -19.16 13.87
C PRO A 243 10.35 -18.46 15.11
N TYR A 244 9.76 -17.30 14.95
CA TYR A 244 8.91 -16.76 15.98
C TYR A 244 7.52 -17.31 15.79
N ALA A 245 7.17 -18.13 16.70
CA ALA A 245 5.85 -18.52 17.24
C ALA A 245 4.60 -18.45 16.36
N GLY A 246 4.64 -18.75 15.08
CA GLY A 246 3.56 -19.55 14.49
C GLY A 246 3.51 -20.93 15.18
N THR A 247 4.63 -21.33 15.75
CA THR A 247 4.80 -22.55 16.53
C THR A 247 4.71 -22.22 18.02
N VAL A 248 3.51 -22.02 18.52
CA VAL A 248 3.22 -21.76 19.94
C VAL A 248 3.78 -22.83 20.88
N ASN A 249 4.17 -23.99 20.37
CA ASN A 249 4.53 -25.16 21.16
C ASN A 249 6.03 -25.52 21.20
N GLY A 250 6.93 -24.65 20.71
CA GLY A 250 8.28 -25.13 20.56
C GLY A 250 9.41 -24.10 20.50
N LEU A 251 9.31 -22.97 21.19
CA LEU A 251 10.43 -22.03 21.24
C LEU A 251 11.51 -22.51 22.21
N ALA A 252 12.60 -22.99 21.64
CA ALA A 252 13.87 -23.09 22.32
C ALA A 252 14.62 -21.76 22.12
N GLY A 253 14.58 -20.85 23.09
CA GLY A 253 15.36 -19.62 23.09
C GLY A 253 14.60 -18.42 23.67
N GLU A 254 15.33 -17.36 24.03
CA GLU A 254 14.73 -16.08 24.45
C GLU A 254 14.12 -15.38 23.23
N ILE A 255 12.83 -15.09 23.31
CA ILE A 255 12.13 -14.32 22.28
C ILE A 255 12.53 -12.86 22.44
N PRO A 256 13.02 -12.18 21.40
CA PRO A 256 13.31 -10.75 21.47
C PRO A 256 12.06 -9.96 21.88
N GLU A 257 12.21 -8.95 22.74
CA GLU A 257 11.11 -8.07 23.13
C GLU A 257 10.47 -7.38 21.92
N ILE A 258 11.29 -7.04 20.92
CA ILE A 258 10.87 -6.42 19.67
C ILE A 258 11.47 -7.21 18.50
N ILE A 259 10.63 -7.60 17.55
CA ILE A 259 11.07 -8.21 16.28
C ILE A 259 10.97 -7.16 15.17
N PRO A 260 12.11 -6.75 14.56
CA PRO A 260 12.11 -5.95 13.34
C PRO A 260 11.47 -6.72 12.18
N THR A 261 10.55 -6.08 11.45
CA THR A 261 9.76 -6.78 10.42
C THR A 261 10.14 -6.45 8.99
N ASP A 262 11.22 -5.72 8.74
CA ASP A 262 11.62 -5.31 7.39
C ASP A 262 11.86 -6.50 6.44
N ASN A 263 12.34 -7.61 6.98
CA ASN A 263 12.70 -8.83 6.23
C ASN A 263 11.87 -10.06 6.58
N THR A 264 10.85 -9.94 7.43
CA THR A 264 9.92 -11.04 7.74
C THR A 264 8.83 -11.15 6.67
N ILE A 265 8.16 -12.29 6.55
CA ILE A 265 7.02 -12.46 5.64
C ILE A 265 5.85 -11.59 6.09
N SER A 266 5.53 -11.61 7.39
CA SER A 266 4.50 -10.74 7.97
C SER A 266 5.16 -9.47 8.49
N ARG A 267 4.98 -8.37 7.79
CA ARG A 267 5.60 -7.07 8.06
C ARG A 267 4.64 -6.14 8.79
N THR A 268 5.15 -5.03 9.32
CA THR A 268 4.29 -3.93 9.81
C THR A 268 3.53 -3.22 8.69
N THR A 269 3.93 -3.45 7.42
CA THR A 269 3.27 -2.95 6.21
C THR A 269 2.33 -3.97 5.56
N THR A 270 2.20 -5.18 6.11
CA THR A 270 1.23 -6.16 5.62
C THR A 270 -0.18 -5.71 6.02
N VAL A 271 -1.07 -5.61 5.04
CA VAL A 271 -2.42 -5.04 5.20
C VAL A 271 -3.54 -6.02 4.82
N SER A 272 -3.19 -7.13 4.22
CA SER A 272 -4.09 -8.25 3.95
C SER A 272 -3.29 -9.47 3.51
N ALA A 273 -3.89 -10.64 3.66
CA ALA A 273 -3.40 -11.88 3.05
C ALA A 273 -4.57 -12.70 2.52
N ALA A 274 -4.30 -13.55 1.53
CA ALA A 274 -5.26 -14.55 1.10
C ALA A 274 -4.59 -15.90 0.81
N VAL A 275 -5.35 -16.96 1.07
CA VAL A 275 -5.04 -18.31 0.64
C VAL A 275 -6.23 -18.82 -0.15
N PHE A 276 -6.00 -19.17 -1.40
CA PHE A 276 -6.99 -19.81 -2.26
C PHE A 276 -6.79 -21.30 -2.20
N HIS A 277 -7.82 -21.99 -1.74
CA HIS A 277 -7.91 -23.44 -1.76
C HIS A 277 -8.72 -23.82 -2.99
N GLY A 278 -8.03 -24.23 -4.03
CA GLY A 278 -8.62 -24.60 -5.31
C GLY A 278 -9.51 -25.84 -5.22
N VAL A 279 -9.88 -26.36 -6.35
CA VAL A 279 -10.65 -27.61 -6.48
C VAL A 279 -9.83 -28.65 -7.24
N ARG A 280 -10.18 -29.92 -7.11
CA ARG A 280 -9.64 -30.99 -7.97
C ARG A 280 -10.33 -30.94 -9.32
N ASP A 281 -9.67 -31.45 -10.33
CA ASP A 281 -10.30 -31.60 -11.65
C ASP A 281 -11.59 -32.42 -11.55
N GLY A 282 -12.67 -31.88 -12.10
CA GLY A 282 -14.02 -32.45 -12.05
C GLY A 282 -14.86 -32.08 -10.79
N GLU A 283 -14.31 -31.38 -9.80
CA GLU A 283 -15.12 -30.77 -8.73
C GLU A 283 -15.75 -29.44 -9.21
N ASP A 284 -16.79 -28.98 -8.50
CA ASP A 284 -17.46 -27.71 -8.85
C ASP A 284 -16.53 -26.52 -8.58
N PRO A 285 -16.15 -25.74 -9.61
CA PRO A 285 -15.29 -24.55 -9.46
C PRO A 285 -15.81 -23.53 -8.44
N ALA A 286 -17.13 -23.44 -8.26
CA ALA A 286 -17.75 -22.52 -7.31
C ALA A 286 -17.42 -22.84 -5.83
N THR A 287 -16.88 -24.04 -5.55
CA THR A 287 -16.43 -24.43 -4.21
C THR A 287 -14.99 -24.03 -3.91
N THR A 288 -14.29 -23.40 -4.86
CA THR A 288 -13.00 -22.75 -4.61
C THR A 288 -13.13 -21.79 -3.44
N THR A 289 -12.37 -22.04 -2.37
CA THR A 289 -12.48 -21.27 -1.13
C THR A 289 -11.39 -20.20 -1.08
N MET A 290 -11.79 -18.95 -1.01
CA MET A 290 -10.88 -17.83 -0.74
C MET A 290 -10.87 -17.53 0.76
N TRP A 291 -9.79 -17.87 1.43
CA TRP A 291 -9.54 -17.50 2.82
C TRP A 291 -8.89 -16.12 2.84
N THR A 292 -9.52 -15.19 3.54
CA THR A 292 -9.08 -13.78 3.53
C THR A 292 -8.77 -13.31 4.95
N LEU A 293 -7.60 -12.71 5.11
CA LEU A 293 -7.18 -11.97 6.30
C LEU A 293 -7.15 -10.48 5.92
N LEU A 294 -8.13 -9.70 6.38
CA LEU A 294 -8.12 -8.24 6.22
C LEU A 294 -7.40 -7.60 7.38
N GLY A 295 -6.67 -6.52 7.09
CA GLY A 295 -5.73 -5.91 8.02
C GLY A 295 -4.43 -6.74 8.14
N ASP A 296 -3.71 -6.55 9.23
CA ASP A 296 -2.46 -7.28 9.48
C ASP A 296 -2.77 -8.73 9.93
N PRO A 297 -2.27 -9.75 9.22
CA PRO A 297 -2.56 -11.16 9.50
C PRO A 297 -2.27 -11.60 10.94
N LYS A 298 -1.28 -11.00 11.60
CA LYS A 298 -0.93 -11.31 12.99
C LYS A 298 -2.05 -11.01 13.98
N PHE A 299 -2.93 -10.11 13.61
CA PHE A 299 -3.98 -9.54 14.46
C PHE A 299 -5.39 -9.77 13.89
N SER A 300 -5.52 -10.68 12.89
CA SER A 300 -6.76 -10.95 12.18
C SER A 300 -7.09 -12.43 12.22
N ILE A 301 -8.36 -12.76 12.01
CA ILE A 301 -8.87 -14.11 11.82
C ILE A 301 -9.11 -14.35 10.33
N ALA A 302 -8.73 -15.52 9.81
CA ALA A 302 -9.00 -15.91 8.44
C ALA A 302 -10.48 -16.25 8.24
N VAL A 303 -11.14 -15.49 7.35
CA VAL A 303 -12.55 -15.71 7.02
C VAL A 303 -12.66 -16.28 5.61
N PRO A 304 -13.35 -17.41 5.41
CA PRO A 304 -13.59 -17.98 4.09
C PRO A 304 -14.75 -17.29 3.39
N CYS A 305 -14.60 -17.13 2.08
CA CYS A 305 -15.67 -16.67 1.21
C CYS A 305 -15.63 -17.43 -0.12
N TRP A 306 -16.77 -17.48 -0.80
CA TRP A 306 -16.93 -18.12 -2.10
C TRP A 306 -17.51 -17.14 -3.10
N VAL A 307 -17.10 -17.25 -4.35
CA VAL A 307 -17.55 -16.34 -5.40
C VAL A 307 -19.07 -16.42 -5.65
N ASN A 308 -19.66 -17.56 -5.29
CA ASN A 308 -21.08 -17.82 -5.55
C ASN A 308 -22.03 -17.33 -4.43
N VAL A 309 -21.52 -16.68 -3.36
CA VAL A 309 -22.38 -16.02 -2.36
C VAL A 309 -23.21 -14.91 -3.01
N SER A 310 -24.41 -14.62 -2.49
CA SER A 310 -25.23 -13.50 -2.96
C SER A 310 -24.66 -12.15 -2.54
N GLU A 311 -24.03 -12.11 -1.37
CA GLU A 311 -23.43 -10.91 -0.79
C GLU A 311 -22.19 -11.27 0.05
N VAL A 312 -21.27 -10.32 0.20
CA VAL A 312 -20.19 -10.35 1.18
C VAL A 312 -20.67 -9.62 2.42
N ASP A 313 -20.32 -10.13 3.60
CA ASP A 313 -20.67 -9.51 4.88
C ASP A 313 -20.13 -8.09 4.99
N ASP A 314 -20.91 -7.14 5.52
CA ASP A 314 -20.53 -5.74 5.68
C ASP A 314 -19.26 -5.57 6.54
N ALA A 315 -18.98 -6.49 7.46
CA ALA A 315 -17.74 -6.46 8.22
C ALA A 315 -16.47 -6.69 7.37
N MET A 316 -16.63 -7.27 6.17
CA MET A 316 -15.56 -7.48 5.20
C MET A 316 -15.63 -6.55 3.98
N MET A 317 -16.71 -5.78 3.82
CA MET A 317 -16.94 -4.90 2.68
C MET A 317 -17.42 -3.52 3.14
N ASP A 318 -16.54 -2.53 3.15
CA ASP A 318 -16.87 -1.12 3.38
C ASP A 318 -15.88 -0.26 2.57
N PRO A 319 -16.36 0.70 1.75
CA PRO A 319 -15.50 1.56 0.93
C PRO A 319 -14.58 2.48 1.75
N ARG A 320 -14.77 2.58 3.06
CA ARG A 320 -13.88 3.30 3.99
C ARG A 320 -12.82 2.39 4.60
N GLY A 321 -13.00 1.08 4.51
CA GLY A 321 -12.20 0.02 5.12
C GLY A 321 -13.09 -0.93 5.89
N ALA A 322 -12.99 -2.22 5.59
CA ALA A 322 -13.77 -3.27 6.21
C ALA A 322 -13.52 -3.35 7.73
N GLU A 323 -14.57 -3.39 8.55
CA GLU A 323 -14.48 -3.33 10.03
C GLU A 323 -13.51 -4.38 10.60
N LEU A 324 -13.53 -5.59 10.08
CA LEU A 324 -12.60 -6.65 10.49
C LEU A 324 -11.14 -6.24 10.28
N GLY A 325 -10.82 -5.65 9.15
CA GLY A 325 -9.48 -5.14 8.85
C GLY A 325 -9.09 -3.95 9.72
N GLU A 326 -10.02 -3.05 10.02
CA GLU A 326 -9.78 -1.89 10.88
C GLU A 326 -9.46 -2.29 12.34
N ILE A 327 -10.14 -3.32 12.85
CA ILE A 327 -9.81 -3.88 14.17
C ILE A 327 -8.40 -4.47 14.16
N ALA A 328 -8.04 -5.26 13.16
CA ALA A 328 -6.71 -5.86 13.05
C ALA A 328 -5.60 -4.78 12.95
N ILE A 329 -5.85 -3.70 12.21
CA ILE A 329 -4.96 -2.55 12.13
C ILE A 329 -4.83 -1.87 13.50
N THR A 330 -5.94 -1.69 14.22
CA THR A 330 -5.94 -1.06 15.55
C THR A 330 -5.15 -1.89 16.57
N LEU A 331 -5.35 -3.22 16.61
CA LEU A 331 -4.58 -4.13 17.46
C LEU A 331 -3.08 -4.06 17.14
N ARG A 332 -2.72 -4.03 15.85
CA ARG A 332 -1.34 -3.84 15.42
C ARG A 332 -0.73 -2.56 15.97
N GLU A 333 -1.44 -1.43 15.88
CA GLU A 333 -0.94 -0.13 16.31
C GLU A 333 -0.49 -0.13 17.78
N TRP A 334 -1.16 -0.88 18.64
CA TRP A 334 -0.75 -1.04 20.05
C TRP A 334 0.47 -1.93 20.25
N CYS A 335 0.71 -2.83 19.30
CA CYS A 335 1.83 -3.78 19.36
C CYS A 335 3.08 -3.29 18.62
N LEU A 336 3.06 -2.13 17.96
CA LEU A 336 4.24 -1.58 17.30
C LEU A 336 5.24 -1.03 18.30
N ASP A 337 6.54 -1.13 17.96
CA ASP A 337 7.60 -0.41 18.65
C ASP A 337 7.50 1.11 18.40
N GLN A 338 8.29 1.90 19.12
CA GLN A 338 8.26 3.36 19.01
C GLN A 338 8.62 3.87 17.61
N ASN A 339 9.44 3.13 16.86
CA ASN A 339 9.85 3.47 15.51
C ASN A 339 8.91 2.89 14.43
N ARG A 340 7.89 2.13 14.83
CA ARG A 340 6.91 1.46 13.96
C ARG A 340 7.52 0.49 12.94
N LYS A 341 8.74 -0.01 13.20
CA LYS A 341 9.47 -0.96 12.34
C LYS A 341 9.45 -2.38 12.86
N GLY A 342 9.11 -2.54 14.12
CA GLY A 342 9.07 -3.82 14.81
C GLY A 342 7.76 -4.06 15.54
N VAL A 343 7.55 -5.31 15.92
CA VAL A 343 6.41 -5.75 16.71
C VAL A 343 6.88 -6.12 18.10
N ARG A 344 6.21 -5.61 19.13
CA ARG A 344 6.40 -6.03 20.53
C ARG A 344 5.81 -7.42 20.73
N THR A 345 6.65 -8.36 21.06
CA THR A 345 6.30 -9.78 21.10
C THR A 345 5.47 -10.17 22.33
N SER A 346 5.55 -9.39 23.41
CA SER A 346 4.84 -9.67 24.65
C SER A 346 3.32 -9.70 24.53
N TYR A 347 2.74 -9.01 23.55
CA TYR A 347 1.29 -8.96 23.33
C TYR A 347 0.77 -10.14 22.48
N LEU A 348 1.61 -10.68 21.59
CA LEU A 348 1.18 -11.66 20.59
C LEU A 348 0.59 -12.95 21.18
N PRO A 349 1.19 -13.59 22.21
CA PRO A 349 0.64 -14.82 22.78
C PRO A 349 -0.77 -14.63 23.35
N GLY A 350 -1.06 -13.51 24.00
CA GLY A 350 -2.40 -13.21 24.52
C GLY A 350 -3.42 -13.11 23.39
N ILE A 351 -3.14 -12.27 22.39
CA ILE A 351 -4.00 -12.10 21.22
C ILE A 351 -4.25 -13.44 20.50
N TRP A 352 -3.20 -14.23 20.28
CA TRP A 352 -3.33 -15.50 19.58
C TRP A 352 -4.07 -16.55 20.39
N ASN A 353 -3.92 -16.57 21.71
CA ASN A 353 -4.69 -17.47 22.58
C ASN A 353 -6.19 -17.18 22.54
N ASP A 354 -6.60 -15.94 22.27
CA ASP A 354 -8.01 -15.58 22.16
C ASP A 354 -8.55 -15.75 20.72
N LEU A 355 -7.77 -15.41 19.69
CA LEU A 355 -8.24 -15.45 18.30
C LEU A 355 -8.13 -16.84 17.65
N TRP A 356 -7.06 -17.59 17.90
CA TRP A 356 -6.80 -18.85 17.20
C TRP A 356 -7.78 -19.99 17.50
N PRO A 357 -8.32 -20.16 18.70
CA PRO A 357 -9.37 -21.17 18.94
C PRO A 357 -10.62 -20.92 18.09
N VAL A 358 -10.99 -19.66 17.83
CA VAL A 358 -12.12 -19.32 16.96
C VAL A 358 -11.78 -19.62 15.50
N GLU A 359 -10.56 -19.31 15.06
CA GLU A 359 -10.09 -19.66 13.72
C GLU A 359 -10.05 -21.19 13.50
N ASP A 360 -9.62 -21.98 14.51
CA ASP A 360 -9.64 -23.45 14.47
C ASP A 360 -11.08 -24.00 14.36
N GLN A 361 -12.02 -23.36 15.05
CA GLN A 361 -13.44 -23.67 14.91
C GLN A 361 -13.92 -23.41 13.47
N ILE A 362 -13.54 -22.26 12.89
CA ILE A 362 -13.87 -21.91 11.50
C ILE A 362 -13.27 -22.94 10.53
N PHE A 363 -11.99 -23.30 10.68
CA PHE A 363 -11.36 -24.36 9.87
C PHE A 363 -12.11 -25.68 9.95
N SER A 364 -12.48 -26.10 11.15
CA SER A 364 -13.23 -27.37 11.37
C SER A 364 -14.61 -27.36 10.71
N ILE A 365 -15.33 -26.24 10.78
CA ILE A 365 -16.65 -26.10 10.14
C ILE A 365 -16.51 -26.18 8.62
N VAL A 366 -15.55 -25.41 8.06
CA VAL A 366 -15.35 -25.36 6.60
C VAL A 366 -14.88 -26.70 6.05
N ALA A 367 -13.94 -27.37 6.72
CA ALA A 367 -13.45 -28.67 6.26
C ALA A 367 -14.59 -29.69 6.14
N LYS A 368 -15.48 -29.78 7.15
CA LYS A 368 -16.66 -30.63 7.10
C LYS A 368 -17.64 -30.26 6.00
N GLN A 369 -17.82 -28.94 5.78
CA GLN A 369 -18.79 -28.47 4.80
C GLN A 369 -18.29 -28.68 3.37
N VAL A 370 -17.03 -28.38 3.09
CA VAL A 370 -16.40 -28.58 1.78
C VAL A 370 -16.35 -30.06 1.41
N ASP A 371 -16.15 -30.96 2.41
CA ASP A 371 -16.22 -32.39 2.16
C ASP A 371 -17.66 -32.86 1.82
N ALA A 372 -18.66 -32.31 2.50
CA ALA A 372 -20.08 -32.59 2.19
C ALA A 372 -20.48 -32.10 0.80
N TRP A 373 -19.95 -30.94 0.36
CA TRP A 373 -20.24 -30.36 -0.94
C TRP A 373 -19.74 -31.19 -2.13
N ARG A 374 -18.85 -32.13 -1.90
CA ARG A 374 -18.40 -33.06 -2.94
C ARG A 374 -19.52 -33.99 -3.43
N THR A 375 -20.47 -34.31 -2.57
CA THR A 375 -21.61 -35.20 -2.87
C THR A 375 -22.93 -34.46 -3.01
N ASP A 376 -23.04 -33.28 -2.38
CA ASP A 376 -24.24 -32.44 -2.36
C ASP A 376 -23.81 -30.99 -2.63
N PRO A 377 -23.72 -30.54 -3.89
CA PRO A 377 -23.28 -29.21 -4.25
C PRO A 377 -24.11 -28.11 -3.58
N PRO A 378 -23.49 -27.10 -3.01
CA PRO A 378 -24.19 -26.09 -2.23
C PRO A 378 -25.00 -25.16 -3.12
N SER A 379 -26.17 -24.74 -2.63
CA SER A 379 -26.85 -23.57 -3.19
C SER A 379 -26.14 -22.27 -2.83
N ARG A 380 -26.44 -21.22 -3.58
CA ARG A 380 -25.94 -19.87 -3.30
C ARG A 380 -26.31 -19.41 -1.88
N ASP A 381 -27.55 -19.67 -1.46
CA ASP A 381 -28.04 -19.27 -0.13
C ASP A 381 -27.30 -20.02 1.00
N GLN A 382 -26.98 -21.30 0.79
CA GLN A 382 -26.19 -22.07 1.75
C GLN A 382 -24.77 -21.53 1.89
N MET A 383 -24.11 -21.19 0.77
CA MET A 383 -22.78 -20.56 0.80
C MET A 383 -22.83 -19.19 1.49
N THR A 384 -23.83 -18.37 1.17
CA THR A 384 -24.03 -17.05 1.79
C THR A 384 -24.26 -17.17 3.29
N ALA A 385 -25.19 -18.02 3.72
CA ALA A 385 -25.48 -18.23 5.14
C ALA A 385 -24.23 -18.72 5.90
N LEU A 386 -23.44 -19.59 5.29
CA LEU A 386 -22.20 -20.07 5.90
C LEU A 386 -21.19 -18.93 6.03
N HIS A 387 -20.95 -18.15 4.96
CA HIS A 387 -20.05 -17.01 4.97
C HIS A 387 -20.42 -16.00 6.07
N LEU A 388 -21.68 -15.54 6.10
CA LEU A 388 -22.17 -14.58 7.09
C LEU A 388 -21.99 -15.10 8.53
N ARG A 389 -22.33 -16.37 8.78
CA ARG A 389 -22.14 -16.99 10.09
C ARG A 389 -20.68 -17.02 10.52
N LEU A 390 -19.75 -17.38 9.63
CA LEU A 390 -18.32 -17.46 9.95
C LEU A 390 -17.70 -16.07 10.11
N THR A 391 -18.14 -15.09 9.36
CA THR A 391 -17.74 -13.68 9.55
C THR A 391 -18.21 -13.18 10.91
N THR A 392 -19.44 -13.48 11.33
CA THR A 392 -19.95 -13.14 12.67
C THR A 392 -19.07 -13.72 13.78
N LEU A 393 -18.70 -15.02 13.68
CA LEU A 393 -17.80 -15.65 14.67
C LEU A 393 -16.44 -14.93 14.75
N ALA A 394 -15.85 -14.58 13.61
CA ALA A 394 -14.59 -13.86 13.55
C ALA A 394 -14.74 -12.44 14.15
N MET A 395 -15.79 -11.73 13.81
CA MET A 395 -16.04 -10.36 14.29
C MET A 395 -16.27 -10.31 15.79
N ASP A 396 -17.03 -11.24 16.35
CA ASP A 396 -17.28 -11.29 17.78
C ASP A 396 -15.97 -11.50 18.56
N ALA A 397 -15.09 -12.39 18.09
CA ALA A 397 -13.78 -12.60 18.68
C ALA A 397 -12.87 -11.36 18.54
N MET A 398 -12.84 -10.76 17.36
CA MET A 398 -12.02 -9.58 17.10
C MET A 398 -12.48 -8.37 17.92
N LYS A 399 -13.80 -8.15 18.06
CA LYS A 399 -14.36 -7.08 18.89
C LYS A 399 -14.07 -7.31 20.38
N LYS A 400 -14.17 -8.56 20.85
CA LYS A 400 -13.82 -8.91 22.22
C LYS A 400 -12.35 -8.59 22.49
N GLU A 401 -11.44 -9.08 21.64
CA GLU A 401 -10.00 -8.81 21.78
C GLU A 401 -9.68 -7.32 21.80
N LEU A 402 -10.34 -6.52 20.94
CA LEU A 402 -10.19 -5.07 20.91
C LEU A 402 -10.62 -4.42 22.25
N LEU A 403 -11.68 -4.93 22.88
CA LEU A 403 -12.16 -4.42 24.19
C LEU A 403 -11.19 -4.82 25.29
N ASP A 404 -10.74 -6.06 25.32
CA ASP A 404 -9.81 -6.58 26.33
C ASP A 404 -8.48 -5.82 26.28
N MET A 405 -7.96 -5.52 25.08
CA MET A 405 -6.76 -4.70 24.91
C MET A 405 -6.96 -3.25 25.37
N LYS A 406 -8.14 -2.65 25.13
CA LYS A 406 -8.47 -1.29 25.61
C LYS A 406 -8.51 -1.24 27.14
N GLU A 407 -9.11 -2.22 27.77
CA GLU A 407 -9.20 -2.29 29.24
C GLU A 407 -7.81 -2.51 29.86
N ASN A 408 -7.00 -3.39 29.29
CA ASN A 408 -5.63 -3.62 29.73
C ASN A 408 -4.75 -2.36 29.56
N ALA A 409 -4.89 -1.62 28.46
CA ALA A 409 -4.18 -0.37 28.23
C ALA A 409 -4.57 0.72 29.23
N LEU A 410 -5.83 0.75 29.67
CA LEU A 410 -6.33 1.66 30.72
C LEU A 410 -5.84 1.25 32.11
N ALA A 411 -5.74 -0.06 32.40
CA ALA A 411 -5.26 -0.59 33.67
C ALA A 411 -3.73 -0.41 33.84
N LEU A 412 -2.98 -0.53 32.77
CA LEU A 412 -1.56 -0.24 32.72
C LEU A 412 -1.34 1.28 32.59
N LYS A 413 -1.69 2.07 33.61
CA LYS A 413 -1.20 3.45 33.75
C LYS A 413 0.32 3.43 33.85
N SER A 414 0.97 3.20 32.71
CA SER A 414 2.40 3.41 32.57
C SER A 414 2.67 4.90 32.72
N PRO A 415 3.67 5.33 33.52
CA PRO A 415 4.04 6.73 33.58
C PRO A 415 4.37 7.16 32.15
N SER A 416 3.71 8.22 31.75
CA SER A 416 3.75 8.84 30.43
C SER A 416 5.13 8.73 29.76
N ALA A 417 5.28 7.76 28.85
CA ALA A 417 6.22 7.96 27.75
C ALA A 417 5.79 9.23 27.02
N PRO A 418 6.69 10.13 26.64
CA PRO A 418 6.31 11.32 25.91
C PRO A 418 5.57 10.87 24.65
N VAL A 419 4.28 11.19 24.58
CA VAL A 419 3.46 10.98 23.40
C VAL A 419 4.03 11.95 22.37
N PHE A 420 4.96 11.47 21.55
CA PHE A 420 5.29 12.18 20.32
C PHE A 420 4.03 12.12 19.47
N LYS A 421 3.32 13.24 19.40
CA LYS A 421 2.16 13.38 18.52
C LYS A 421 2.68 13.20 17.09
N VAL A 422 2.53 11.99 16.55
CA VAL A 422 2.84 11.71 15.15
C VAL A 422 1.82 12.46 14.32
N THR A 423 2.27 13.23 13.35
CA THR A 423 1.39 13.98 12.45
C THR A 423 0.80 13.03 11.42
N ARG A 424 -0.52 12.86 11.42
CA ARG A 424 -1.23 11.97 10.49
C ARG A 424 -1.50 12.70 9.17
N ILE A 425 -0.96 12.16 8.10
CA ILE A 425 -0.99 12.76 6.77
C ILE A 425 -1.81 11.91 5.82
N ALA A 426 -2.89 12.48 5.26
CA ALA A 426 -3.56 11.97 4.09
C ALA A 426 -2.75 12.36 2.84
N LEU A 427 -2.28 11.40 2.07
CA LEU A 427 -1.61 11.63 0.79
C LEU A 427 -2.55 11.22 -0.35
N TYR A 428 -3.07 12.21 -1.09
CA TYR A 428 -3.95 11.94 -2.21
C TYR A 428 -3.28 11.09 -3.28
N ASP A 429 -3.94 10.02 -3.70
CA ASP A 429 -3.50 9.18 -4.81
C ASP A 429 -4.69 8.56 -5.55
N HIS A 430 -4.85 8.91 -6.84
CA HIS A 430 -5.87 8.34 -7.73
C HIS A 430 -5.30 7.30 -8.71
N SER A 431 -4.03 6.94 -8.55
CA SER A 431 -3.27 6.09 -9.47
C SER A 431 -3.08 4.65 -8.98
N ASP A 432 -3.70 4.29 -7.86
CA ASP A 432 -3.51 3.00 -7.20
C ASP A 432 -2.02 2.67 -6.93
N GLY A 433 -1.22 3.71 -6.62
CA GLY A 433 0.19 3.57 -6.28
C GLY A 433 1.17 3.67 -7.44
N SER A 434 0.72 3.87 -8.67
CA SER A 434 1.60 3.98 -9.84
C SER A 434 2.23 5.36 -10.02
N ALA A 435 1.64 6.43 -9.47
CA ALA A 435 2.14 7.80 -9.65
C ALA A 435 3.44 8.07 -8.90
N SER A 436 4.40 8.71 -9.58
CA SER A 436 5.72 9.05 -9.01
C SER A 436 5.66 10.10 -7.90
N GLY A 437 4.73 11.06 -7.98
CA GLY A 437 4.56 12.11 -6.96
C GLY A 437 4.29 11.54 -5.57
N PRO A 438 3.19 10.78 -5.36
CA PRO A 438 2.94 10.09 -4.11
C PRO A 438 4.09 9.16 -3.68
N ASN A 439 4.70 8.43 -4.61
CA ASN A 439 5.84 7.55 -4.32
C ASN A 439 7.04 8.31 -3.76
N ASN A 440 7.34 9.50 -4.28
CA ASN A 440 8.42 10.34 -3.75
C ASN A 440 8.10 10.84 -2.33
N LEU A 441 6.89 11.31 -2.09
CA LEU A 441 6.44 11.82 -0.78
C LEU A 441 6.50 10.76 0.32
N MET A 442 6.12 9.52 0.01
CA MET A 442 6.22 8.41 0.96
C MET A 442 7.64 8.10 1.44
N ARG A 443 8.68 8.59 0.74
CA ARG A 443 10.09 8.33 1.13
C ARG A 443 10.52 9.11 2.36
N PHE A 444 9.90 10.24 2.65
CA PHE A 444 10.29 11.10 3.75
C PHE A 444 9.13 11.55 4.66
N LEU A 445 7.87 11.37 4.26
CA LEU A 445 6.74 11.46 5.18
C LEU A 445 6.61 10.15 5.98
N THR A 446 7.63 9.86 6.77
CA THR A 446 7.80 8.59 7.50
C THR A 446 7.74 8.79 9.01
N PRO A 447 7.50 7.73 9.79
CA PRO A 447 7.50 7.82 11.26
C PRO A 447 8.79 8.35 11.85
N GLU A 448 9.95 8.04 11.25
CA GLU A 448 11.24 8.57 11.68
C GLU A 448 11.32 10.10 11.57
N ASN A 449 10.60 10.65 10.59
CA ASN A 449 10.46 12.10 10.40
C ASN A 449 9.26 12.68 11.16
N GLY A 450 8.58 11.87 11.99
CA GLY A 450 7.43 12.28 12.80
C GLY A 450 6.11 12.34 12.05
N PHE A 451 5.97 11.60 10.93
CA PHE A 451 4.75 11.54 10.14
C PHE A 451 4.21 10.11 10.05
N GLU A 452 2.90 9.98 10.17
CA GLU A 452 2.16 8.80 9.74
C GLU A 452 1.43 9.14 8.44
N CYS A 453 1.98 8.72 7.30
CA CYS A 453 1.45 9.05 5.99
C CYS A 453 0.69 7.87 5.41
N GLN A 454 -0.58 8.11 5.04
CA GLN A 454 -1.44 7.14 4.38
C GLN A 454 -1.92 7.69 3.05
N ARG A 455 -1.96 6.82 2.02
CA ARG A 455 -2.58 7.18 0.75
C ARG A 455 -4.10 7.14 0.92
N VAL A 456 -4.75 8.16 0.36
CA VAL A 456 -6.20 8.25 0.30
C VAL A 456 -6.63 8.38 -1.15
N SER A 457 -7.61 7.57 -1.54
CA SER A 457 -8.23 7.64 -2.86
C SER A 457 -9.28 8.76 -2.91
N PRO A 458 -9.68 9.23 -4.11
CA PRO A 458 -10.80 10.16 -4.24
C PRO A 458 -12.10 9.66 -3.64
N ALA A 459 -12.35 8.34 -3.66
CA ALA A 459 -13.54 7.74 -3.06
C ALA A 459 -13.53 7.88 -1.55
N GLU A 460 -12.41 7.57 -0.90
CA GLU A 460 -12.25 7.73 0.56
C GLU A 460 -12.42 9.18 1.01
N ILE A 461 -11.95 10.15 0.19
CA ILE A 461 -12.17 11.58 0.47
C ILE A 461 -13.66 11.91 0.42
N ARG A 462 -14.39 11.47 -0.63
CA ARG A 462 -15.84 11.67 -0.73
C ARG A 462 -16.63 11.05 0.42
N ASP A 463 -16.08 10.00 1.04
CA ASP A 463 -16.68 9.32 2.18
C ASP A 463 -16.29 9.93 3.54
N GLY A 464 -15.65 11.12 3.53
CA GLY A 464 -15.36 11.90 4.73
C GLY A 464 -14.15 11.42 5.53
N ARG A 465 -13.26 10.61 4.93
CA ARG A 465 -12.12 10.03 5.62
C ARG A 465 -11.04 11.03 6.05
N LEU A 466 -11.04 12.25 5.50
CA LEU A 466 -10.08 13.28 5.88
C LEU A 466 -10.11 13.63 7.37
N ARG A 467 -11.22 13.39 8.06
CA ARG A 467 -11.39 13.63 9.51
C ARG A 467 -10.42 12.83 10.39
N GLU A 468 -9.82 11.78 9.85
CA GLU A 468 -8.84 10.94 10.57
C GLU A 468 -7.42 11.53 10.54
N PHE A 469 -7.17 12.59 9.77
CA PHE A 469 -5.86 13.14 9.49
C PHE A 469 -5.70 14.56 10.01
N ASP A 470 -4.45 14.96 10.25
CA ASP A 470 -4.10 16.33 10.63
C ASP A 470 -3.87 17.22 9.41
N ALA A 471 -3.46 16.63 8.27
CA ALA A 471 -3.27 17.36 7.02
C ALA A 471 -3.43 16.47 5.76
N LEU A 472 -3.80 17.12 4.63
CA LEU A 472 -3.90 16.53 3.29
C LEU A 472 -2.77 17.05 2.40
N VAL A 473 -2.00 16.16 1.78
CA VAL A 473 -1.04 16.48 0.73
C VAL A 473 -1.62 16.15 -0.64
N MET A 474 -1.75 17.18 -1.49
CA MET A 474 -2.13 17.05 -2.89
C MET A 474 -0.87 17.14 -3.76
N PRO A 475 -0.42 16.01 -4.35
CA PRO A 475 0.85 15.93 -5.07
C PRO A 475 0.82 16.57 -6.45
N GLY A 476 1.98 16.59 -7.12
CA GLY A 476 2.10 16.95 -8.53
C GLY A 476 1.33 16.01 -9.46
N GLY A 477 1.07 16.46 -10.69
CA GLY A 477 0.31 15.74 -11.72
C GLY A 477 -0.56 16.68 -12.54
N SER A 478 -1.87 16.42 -12.65
CA SER A 478 -2.84 17.28 -13.32
C SER A 478 -3.91 17.77 -12.33
N GLY A 479 -3.93 19.08 -12.05
CA GLY A 479 -4.89 19.68 -11.12
C GLY A 479 -6.35 19.51 -11.57
N SER A 480 -6.64 19.72 -12.85
CA SER A 480 -7.99 19.49 -13.40
C SER A 480 -8.42 18.03 -13.31
N LEU A 481 -7.50 17.07 -13.48
CA LEU A 481 -7.81 15.66 -13.31
C LEU A 481 -8.05 15.30 -11.83
N GLN A 482 -7.24 15.85 -10.91
CA GLN A 482 -7.44 15.69 -9.48
C GLN A 482 -8.84 16.21 -9.07
N SER A 483 -9.21 17.42 -9.50
CA SER A 483 -10.55 17.99 -9.28
C SER A 483 -11.66 17.11 -9.86
N LYS A 484 -11.52 16.66 -11.11
CA LYS A 484 -12.48 15.76 -11.76
C LYS A 484 -12.66 14.44 -11.00
N LYS A 485 -11.57 13.87 -10.45
CA LYS A 485 -11.61 12.61 -9.69
C LYS A 485 -12.22 12.77 -8.30
N LEU A 486 -12.01 13.93 -7.67
CA LEU A 486 -12.66 14.29 -6.42
C LEU A 486 -14.17 14.43 -6.60
N GLU A 487 -14.64 14.87 -7.77
CA GLU A 487 -16.03 15.27 -8.02
C GLU A 487 -16.41 16.48 -7.14
N GLU A 488 -17.65 16.95 -7.18
CA GLU A 488 -18.11 18.06 -6.36
C GLU A 488 -18.03 17.71 -4.87
N LYS A 489 -18.60 16.57 -4.49
CA LYS A 489 -18.60 16.11 -3.09
C LYS A 489 -17.21 16.01 -2.49
N GLY A 490 -16.22 15.49 -3.23
CA GLY A 490 -14.84 15.37 -2.72
C GLY A 490 -14.14 16.73 -2.62
N ARG A 491 -14.45 17.68 -3.49
CA ARG A 491 -13.95 19.06 -3.37
C ARG A 491 -14.53 19.74 -2.12
N ASP A 492 -15.82 19.58 -1.88
CA ASP A 492 -16.50 20.11 -0.70
C ASP A 492 -15.92 19.52 0.60
N GLU A 493 -15.68 18.22 0.62
CA GLU A 493 -15.03 17.53 1.76
C GLU A 493 -13.61 18.08 2.04
N VAL A 494 -12.83 18.38 0.99
CA VAL A 494 -11.51 19.00 1.17
C VAL A 494 -11.64 20.42 1.72
N GLN A 495 -12.55 21.24 1.18
CA GLN A 495 -12.78 22.59 1.68
C GLN A 495 -13.27 22.57 3.14
N GLU A 496 -14.22 21.69 3.46
CA GLU A 496 -14.75 21.54 4.82
C GLU A 496 -13.67 21.08 5.80
N PHE A 497 -12.86 20.10 5.40
CA PHE A 497 -11.74 19.62 6.20
C PHE A 497 -10.77 20.75 6.56
N VAL A 498 -10.37 21.56 5.56
CA VAL A 498 -9.46 22.68 5.80
C VAL A 498 -10.15 23.77 6.62
N ARG A 499 -11.41 24.13 6.31
CA ARG A 499 -12.16 25.15 7.07
C ARG A 499 -12.27 24.81 8.56
N ASN A 500 -12.34 23.53 8.89
CA ASN A 500 -12.46 23.02 10.26
C ASN A 500 -11.11 22.70 10.94
N GLY A 501 -10.00 23.27 10.44
CA GLY A 501 -8.69 23.21 11.10
C GLY A 501 -7.68 22.23 10.48
N GLY A 502 -8.05 21.46 9.46
CA GLY A 502 -7.14 20.58 8.74
C GLY A 502 -6.09 21.35 7.93
N GLY A 503 -4.92 20.75 7.74
CA GLY A 503 -3.87 21.30 6.89
C GLY A 503 -4.03 20.91 5.43
N TYR A 504 -3.72 21.84 4.50
CA TYR A 504 -3.62 21.56 3.07
C TYR A 504 -2.21 21.85 2.55
N ILE A 505 -1.61 20.91 1.88
CA ILE A 505 -0.31 21.05 1.25
C ILE A 505 -0.46 20.76 -0.24
N GLY A 506 -0.38 21.78 -1.07
CA GLY A 506 -0.40 21.65 -2.53
C GLY A 506 1.01 21.64 -3.11
N ILE A 507 1.32 20.70 -4.00
CA ILE A 507 2.60 20.64 -4.72
C ILE A 507 2.29 20.63 -6.21
N CYS A 508 2.85 21.57 -6.99
CA CYS A 508 2.65 21.70 -8.42
C CYS A 508 1.14 21.65 -8.79
N ALA A 509 0.61 20.50 -9.23
CA ALA A 509 -0.81 20.32 -9.53
C ALA A 509 -1.71 20.63 -8.32
N GLY A 510 -1.31 20.24 -7.12
CA GLY A 510 -2.03 20.59 -5.89
C GLY A 510 -2.05 22.09 -5.61
N SER A 511 -1.03 22.85 -6.04
CA SER A 511 -1.03 24.31 -5.95
C SER A 511 -1.95 24.97 -6.97
N TYR A 512 -2.06 24.42 -8.19
CA TYR A 512 -3.10 24.81 -9.15
C TYR A 512 -4.50 24.58 -8.58
N LEU A 513 -4.71 23.41 -7.96
CA LEU A 513 -5.99 23.03 -7.40
C LEU A 513 -6.41 23.92 -6.22
N ALA A 514 -5.46 24.37 -5.40
CA ALA A 514 -5.73 25.25 -4.25
C ALA A 514 -6.05 26.70 -4.65
N SER A 515 -5.65 27.17 -5.86
CA SER A 515 -5.81 28.55 -6.31
C SER A 515 -7.28 28.96 -6.43
N SER A 516 -7.56 30.26 -6.60
CA SER A 516 -8.87 30.86 -6.85
C SER A 516 -9.09 31.22 -8.33
N HIS A 517 -8.45 30.49 -9.26
CA HIS A 517 -8.31 30.94 -10.65
C HIS A 517 -9.10 30.12 -11.69
N TYR A 518 -9.45 28.87 -11.38
CA TYR A 518 -10.10 27.96 -12.31
C TYR A 518 -11.46 27.52 -11.79
N ASP A 519 -12.44 27.31 -12.67
CA ASP A 519 -13.77 26.80 -12.32
C ASP A 519 -13.74 25.46 -11.57
N TRP A 520 -12.62 24.77 -11.64
CA TRP A 520 -12.39 23.50 -10.96
C TRP A 520 -11.46 23.61 -9.72
N SER A 521 -11.03 24.81 -9.37
CA SER A 521 -10.21 25.08 -8.16
C SER A 521 -10.99 24.80 -6.89
N LEU A 522 -10.27 24.68 -5.78
CA LEU A 522 -10.80 24.57 -4.43
C LEU A 522 -10.98 25.92 -3.74
N ASP A 523 -10.52 26.99 -4.31
CA ASP A 523 -10.60 28.36 -3.75
C ASP A 523 -10.12 28.43 -2.29
N LEU A 524 -8.97 27.79 -1.99
CA LEU A 524 -8.39 27.72 -0.66
C LEU A 524 -7.40 28.86 -0.38
N ILE A 525 -6.87 29.49 -1.43
CA ILE A 525 -5.85 30.53 -1.31
C ILE A 525 -6.05 31.62 -2.37
N ASN A 526 -5.99 32.88 -1.94
CA ASN A 526 -6.23 34.06 -2.78
C ASN A 526 -5.08 34.31 -3.78
N ALA A 527 -4.90 33.36 -4.68
CA ALA A 527 -3.82 33.36 -5.65
C ALA A 527 -4.31 32.90 -7.02
N ARG A 528 -3.96 33.66 -8.05
CA ARG A 528 -4.17 33.26 -9.44
C ARG A 528 -2.88 32.84 -10.12
N VAL A 529 -3.03 32.15 -11.24
CA VAL A 529 -1.91 31.66 -12.06
C VAL A 529 -1.55 32.74 -13.09
N TRP A 530 -0.34 33.28 -12.97
CA TRP A 530 0.24 34.18 -13.94
C TRP A 530 0.69 33.41 -15.18
N ASP A 531 0.59 34.03 -16.36
CA ASP A 531 0.99 33.44 -17.65
C ASP A 531 0.35 32.05 -17.90
N ARG A 532 -0.96 31.97 -17.68
CA ARG A 532 -1.76 30.75 -17.86
C ARG A 532 -1.61 30.12 -19.25
N ALA A 533 -1.40 30.94 -20.29
CA ALA A 533 -1.26 30.46 -21.66
C ALA A 533 0.00 29.60 -21.87
N HIS A 534 1.04 29.85 -21.07
CA HIS A 534 2.32 29.15 -21.17
C HIS A 534 2.60 28.32 -19.90
N TRP A 535 1.57 27.70 -19.31
CA TRP A 535 1.73 26.85 -18.12
C TRP A 535 2.78 25.74 -18.35
N ALA A 536 2.89 25.20 -19.58
CA ALA A 536 3.81 24.13 -19.97
C ALA A 536 5.19 24.67 -20.42
N ARG A 537 5.72 25.70 -19.74
CA ARG A 537 6.93 26.44 -20.11
C ARG A 537 8.25 25.68 -20.05
N GLY A 538 8.26 24.41 -19.67
CA GLY A 538 9.46 23.57 -19.57
C GLY A 538 9.71 23.05 -18.15
N GLN A 539 10.86 22.42 -17.96
CA GLN A 539 11.29 21.80 -16.71
C GLN A 539 12.78 22.03 -16.49
N GLY A 540 13.19 22.15 -15.24
CA GLY A 540 14.62 22.34 -14.91
C GLY A 540 14.83 22.71 -13.45
N THR A 541 16.08 22.86 -13.06
CA THR A 541 16.44 23.40 -11.75
C THR A 541 16.34 24.92 -11.78
N VAL A 542 15.71 25.50 -10.77
CA VAL A 542 15.56 26.94 -10.59
C VAL A 542 15.98 27.35 -9.19
N ALA A 543 16.52 28.58 -9.06
CA ALA A 543 16.84 29.18 -7.77
C ALA A 543 15.60 29.85 -7.16
N LEU A 544 15.39 29.62 -5.87
CA LEU A 544 14.36 30.27 -5.06
C LEU A 544 14.99 31.20 -4.02
N GLY A 545 14.62 32.45 -4.03
CA GLY A 545 14.92 33.40 -2.94
C GLY A 545 13.94 33.18 -1.78
N ILE A 546 14.44 32.73 -0.64
CA ILE A 546 13.65 32.46 0.55
C ILE A 546 13.49 33.73 1.38
N THR A 547 12.26 34.17 1.65
CA THR A 547 11.97 35.34 2.46
C THR A 547 12.37 35.13 3.94
N SER A 548 12.46 36.19 4.74
CA SER A 548 12.72 36.07 6.19
C SER A 548 11.63 35.22 6.88
N SER A 549 10.38 35.40 6.51
CA SER A 549 9.27 34.56 6.99
C SER A 549 9.40 33.12 6.47
N GLY A 550 9.79 32.95 5.20
CA GLY A 550 10.06 31.63 4.62
C GLY A 550 11.13 30.87 5.40
N ARG A 551 12.25 31.51 5.76
CA ARG A 551 13.28 30.87 6.59
C ARG A 551 12.74 30.44 7.96
N SER A 552 11.95 31.28 8.59
CA SER A 552 11.34 30.95 9.87
C SER A 552 10.37 29.76 9.80
N VAL A 553 9.49 29.76 8.81
CA VAL A 553 8.43 28.73 8.64
C VAL A 553 9.00 27.41 8.13
N LEU A 554 9.85 27.47 7.12
CA LEU A 554 10.45 26.28 6.48
C LEU A 554 11.71 25.81 7.21
N LYS A 555 12.09 26.51 8.31
CA LYS A 555 13.24 26.19 9.18
C LYS A 555 14.52 25.93 8.40
N THR A 556 14.92 26.92 7.62
CA THR A 556 16.16 26.94 6.86
C THR A 556 16.91 28.25 7.09
N ASP A 557 18.23 28.19 7.17
CA ASP A 557 19.08 29.37 7.22
C ASP A 557 19.47 29.87 5.81
N ALA A 558 19.19 29.04 4.78
CA ALA A 558 19.51 29.39 3.39
C ALA A 558 18.65 30.56 2.90
N ALA A 559 19.29 31.57 2.35
CA ALA A 559 18.62 32.68 1.67
C ALA A 559 18.18 32.32 0.25
N GLU A 560 18.87 31.37 -0.37
CA GLU A 560 18.60 30.85 -1.71
C GLU A 560 18.72 29.33 -1.71
N VAL A 561 17.85 28.64 -2.48
CA VAL A 561 17.82 27.19 -2.59
C VAL A 561 17.48 26.77 -4.01
N ASP A 562 18.26 25.86 -4.57
CA ASP A 562 17.94 25.21 -5.84
C ASP A 562 16.84 24.15 -5.68
N VAL A 563 15.86 24.17 -6.59
CA VAL A 563 14.76 23.22 -6.60
C VAL A 563 14.35 22.83 -8.02
N TYR A 564 13.89 21.62 -8.21
CA TYR A 564 13.35 21.17 -9.49
C TYR A 564 11.99 21.83 -9.75
N TYR A 565 11.85 22.51 -10.90
CA TYR A 565 10.61 23.04 -11.44
C TYR A 565 10.06 22.11 -12.52
N GLY A 566 8.80 21.71 -12.41
CA GLY A 566 8.13 20.80 -13.34
C GLY A 566 6.76 21.33 -13.77
N GLN A 567 6.72 22.55 -14.33
CA GLN A 567 5.47 23.17 -14.82
C GLN A 567 4.47 23.55 -13.71
N GLY A 568 4.93 23.83 -12.50
CA GLY A 568 4.10 24.35 -11.43
C GLY A 568 3.54 25.76 -11.73
N PRO A 569 2.48 26.21 -11.00
CA PRO A 569 1.86 27.50 -11.24
C PRO A 569 2.79 28.67 -10.89
N LEU A 570 2.87 29.68 -11.73
CA LEU A 570 3.43 30.98 -11.34
C LEU A 570 2.36 31.73 -10.54
N LEU A 571 2.51 31.80 -9.22
CA LEU A 571 1.48 32.36 -8.35
C LEU A 571 1.65 33.88 -8.20
N VAL A 572 0.51 34.59 -8.27
CA VAL A 572 0.42 36.03 -7.99
C VAL A 572 -0.93 36.29 -7.28
N PRO A 573 -1.10 37.44 -6.58
CA PRO A 573 -2.37 37.77 -5.93
C PRO A 573 -3.55 37.79 -6.91
N ASP A 574 -4.70 37.23 -6.49
CA ASP A 574 -5.94 37.27 -7.27
C ASP A 574 -6.79 38.49 -6.90
N ASN A 575 -6.70 38.97 -5.68
CA ASN A 575 -7.50 40.07 -5.11
C ASN A 575 -9.00 39.69 -4.96
N ASP A 576 -9.30 38.41 -4.72
CA ASP A 576 -10.64 37.97 -4.35
C ASP A 576 -10.98 38.52 -2.95
N PRO A 577 -12.08 39.31 -2.79
CA PRO A 577 -12.43 39.89 -1.49
C PRO A 577 -12.93 38.86 -0.47
N ASP A 578 -13.39 37.69 -0.91
CA ASP A 578 -13.94 36.65 -0.05
C ASP A 578 -12.85 35.72 0.51
N LEU A 579 -11.63 35.80 0.01
CA LEU A 579 -10.49 35.00 0.47
C LEU A 579 -9.44 35.84 1.20
N PRO A 580 -8.86 35.32 2.29
CA PRO A 580 -7.78 36.02 2.98
C PRO A 580 -6.53 36.12 2.10
N GLY A 581 -5.79 37.20 2.21
CA GLY A 581 -4.50 37.34 1.56
C GLY A 581 -3.49 36.28 2.02
N TYR A 582 -2.49 36.00 1.19
CA TYR A 582 -1.46 35.02 1.52
C TYR A 582 -0.11 35.69 1.80
N GLU A 583 0.77 34.95 2.45
CA GLU A 583 2.15 35.33 2.73
C GLU A 583 3.11 34.59 1.79
N VAL A 584 4.09 35.32 1.26
CA VAL A 584 5.12 34.77 0.36
C VAL A 584 6.30 34.24 1.17
N LEU A 585 6.57 32.95 1.05
CA LEU A 585 7.70 32.27 1.69
C LEU A 585 8.93 32.19 0.78
N ALA A 586 8.71 32.03 -0.54
CA ALA A 586 9.78 32.05 -1.54
C ALA A 586 9.31 32.63 -2.88
N ARG A 587 10.29 33.23 -3.62
CA ARG A 587 10.09 33.71 -4.98
C ARG A 587 11.05 32.99 -5.93
N TYR A 588 10.72 32.98 -7.21
CA TYR A 588 11.63 32.52 -8.24
C TYR A 588 12.69 33.61 -8.53
N ASP A 589 13.95 33.28 -8.34
CA ASP A 589 15.09 34.16 -8.69
C ASP A 589 15.70 33.77 -10.04
N SER A 590 15.43 32.57 -10.54
CA SER A 590 15.74 32.15 -11.90
C SER A 590 14.50 31.62 -12.60
N GLU A 591 14.60 31.28 -13.88
CA GLU A 591 13.45 30.89 -14.69
C GLU A 591 13.70 29.70 -15.62
N VAL A 592 12.60 29.05 -16.01
CA VAL A 592 12.49 28.17 -17.17
C VAL A 592 11.58 28.87 -18.18
N SER A 593 12.09 29.12 -19.40
CA SER A 593 11.38 29.85 -20.45
C SER A 593 11.54 29.14 -21.78
N GLU A 594 10.81 28.03 -21.92
CA GLU A 594 10.75 27.19 -23.11
C GLU A 594 9.36 27.23 -23.73
N LYS A 595 9.18 26.58 -24.88
CA LYS A 595 7.89 26.37 -25.55
C LYS A 595 7.08 27.64 -25.76
N GLY A 596 7.76 28.76 -26.07
CA GLY A 596 7.16 30.05 -26.38
C GLY A 596 6.82 30.91 -25.16
N ALA A 597 7.16 30.50 -23.95
CA ALA A 597 7.02 31.32 -22.76
C ALA A 597 7.95 32.54 -22.85
N GLN A 598 7.45 33.69 -22.41
CA GLN A 598 8.23 34.96 -22.48
C GLN A 598 9.32 34.93 -21.40
N PRO A 599 10.60 35.23 -21.78
CA PRO A 599 11.66 35.48 -20.81
C PRO A 599 11.27 36.58 -19.81
N GLY A 600 11.61 36.39 -18.55
CA GLY A 600 11.28 37.32 -17.47
C GLY A 600 9.87 37.12 -16.86
N ALA A 601 9.02 36.26 -17.42
CA ALA A 601 7.68 36.08 -16.90
C ALA A 601 7.64 35.30 -15.57
N MET A 602 8.63 34.47 -15.30
CA MET A 602 8.69 33.61 -14.10
C MET A 602 9.42 34.29 -12.94
N ALA A 603 10.52 35.01 -13.22
CA ALA A 603 11.32 35.64 -12.20
C ALA A 603 10.49 36.65 -11.36
N GLY A 604 10.66 36.61 -10.05
CA GLY A 604 9.91 37.44 -9.10
C GLY A 604 8.49 36.95 -8.76
N THR A 605 7.93 35.99 -9.50
CA THR A 605 6.64 35.37 -9.12
C THR A 605 6.80 34.47 -7.87
N HIS A 606 5.69 34.11 -7.24
CA HIS A 606 5.69 33.45 -5.95
C HIS A 606 5.78 31.92 -6.12
N ALA A 607 6.83 31.36 -5.55
CA ALA A 607 7.14 29.93 -5.64
C ALA A 607 6.57 29.11 -4.48
N ILE A 608 6.61 29.67 -3.26
CA ILE A 608 6.04 29.06 -2.05
C ILE A 608 5.23 30.14 -1.33
N ILE A 609 3.96 29.83 -1.07
CA ILE A 609 3.03 30.75 -0.41
C ILE A 609 2.23 30.00 0.66
N ARG A 610 1.75 30.72 1.69
CA ARG A 610 0.87 30.19 2.72
C ARG A 610 -0.26 31.14 3.07
N SER A 611 -1.38 30.58 3.55
CA SER A 611 -2.54 31.33 4.05
C SER A 611 -3.29 30.54 5.12
N LEU A 612 -4.31 31.16 5.67
CA LEU A 612 -5.33 30.50 6.46
C LEU A 612 -6.60 30.35 5.61
N PHE A 613 -7.39 29.29 5.89
CA PHE A 613 -8.71 29.10 5.33
C PHE A 613 -9.62 28.55 6.41
N GLY A 614 -10.53 29.39 6.94
CA GLY A 614 -11.23 29.07 8.18
C GLY A 614 -10.25 28.93 9.36
N GLU A 615 -10.31 27.81 10.06
CA GLU A 615 -9.37 27.47 11.15
C GLU A 615 -8.12 26.73 10.62
N GLY A 616 -8.15 26.29 9.37
CA GLY A 616 -7.08 25.49 8.75
C GLY A 616 -5.98 26.31 8.12
N ARG A 617 -4.96 25.62 7.67
CA ARG A 617 -3.73 26.19 7.12
C ARG A 617 -3.44 25.64 5.74
N VAL A 618 -3.14 26.54 4.80
CA VAL A 618 -2.84 26.19 3.41
C VAL A 618 -1.41 26.58 3.08
N ILE A 619 -0.63 25.68 2.52
CA ILE A 619 0.69 25.97 1.96
C ILE A 619 0.80 25.38 0.56
N CYS A 620 1.28 26.17 -0.38
CA CYS A 620 1.45 25.77 -1.78
C CYS A 620 2.92 25.86 -2.18
N PHE A 621 3.44 24.77 -2.73
CA PHE A 621 4.75 24.66 -3.37
C PHE A 621 4.54 24.57 -4.88
N SER A 622 4.86 25.60 -5.63
CA SER A 622 4.82 25.55 -7.09
C SER A 622 5.88 24.58 -7.66
N PRO A 623 7.15 24.60 -7.19
CA PRO A 623 8.17 23.63 -7.61
C PRO A 623 8.01 22.29 -6.87
N HIS A 624 8.97 21.38 -7.08
CA HIS A 624 8.97 20.01 -6.57
C HIS A 624 10.09 19.76 -5.53
N PRO A 625 9.96 20.25 -4.30
CA PRO A 625 10.95 19.98 -3.25
C PRO A 625 11.00 18.51 -2.82
N GLU A 626 9.98 17.70 -3.18
CA GLU A 626 9.88 16.29 -2.89
C GLU A 626 10.69 15.39 -3.85
N LYS A 627 11.32 15.94 -4.86
CA LYS A 627 12.18 15.17 -5.77
C LYS A 627 13.36 14.54 -5.02
N LEU A 628 13.85 13.43 -5.56
CA LEU A 628 15.09 12.81 -5.07
C LEU A 628 16.25 13.82 -5.12
N ASN A 629 16.98 13.95 -4.02
CA ASN A 629 18.04 14.95 -3.81
C ASN A 629 17.57 16.43 -3.84
N GLY A 630 16.25 16.67 -3.80
CA GLY A 630 15.70 18.01 -3.63
C GLY A 630 15.76 18.51 -2.17
N PRO A 631 15.38 19.76 -1.92
CA PRO A 631 15.36 20.35 -0.58
C PRO A 631 14.16 19.83 0.25
N ASN A 632 14.11 18.52 0.49
CA ASN A 632 12.97 17.83 1.12
C ASN A 632 12.65 18.36 2.53
N GLY A 633 13.66 18.93 3.22
CA GLY A 633 13.47 19.59 4.52
C GLY A 633 12.47 20.74 4.49
N LEU A 634 12.48 21.55 3.42
CA LEU A 634 11.51 22.65 3.24
C LEU A 634 10.10 22.12 3.20
N MET A 635 9.87 21.05 2.44
CA MET A 635 8.55 20.43 2.30
C MET A 635 8.08 19.81 3.62
N MET A 636 8.92 19.03 4.32
CA MET A 636 8.57 18.45 5.61
C MET A 636 8.20 19.51 6.65
N ASN A 637 8.91 20.64 6.68
CA ASN A 637 8.59 21.75 7.59
C ASN A 637 7.31 22.47 7.20
N GLY A 638 7.02 22.60 5.90
CA GLY A 638 5.74 23.10 5.40
C GLY A 638 4.57 22.19 5.81
N VAL A 639 4.74 20.88 5.71
CA VAL A 639 3.72 19.90 6.18
C VAL A 639 3.50 20.06 7.70
N ARG A 640 4.56 20.15 8.51
CA ARG A 640 4.43 20.37 9.96
C ARG A 640 3.69 21.66 10.28
N TRP A 641 4.01 22.74 9.55
CA TRP A 641 3.32 24.01 9.73
C TRP A 641 1.83 23.89 9.39
N ALA A 642 1.48 23.30 8.27
CA ALA A 642 0.09 23.15 7.83
C ALA A 642 -0.70 22.25 8.82
N ALA A 643 -0.11 21.17 9.31
CA ALA A 643 -0.73 20.29 10.31
C ALA A 643 -0.85 20.88 11.72
N GLY A 644 -0.39 22.12 11.95
CA GLY A 644 -0.52 22.77 13.25
C GLY A 644 0.46 22.30 14.32
N VAL A 645 1.50 21.55 13.96
CA VAL A 645 2.47 21.00 14.91
C VAL A 645 3.54 22.04 15.27
N SER A 646 3.33 22.78 16.35
CA SER A 646 4.39 23.55 17.00
C SER A 646 5.19 22.59 17.89
N ARG A 647 6.50 22.40 17.63
CA ARG A 647 7.39 21.80 18.64
C ARG A 647 7.41 22.76 19.84
N GLY A 648 6.81 22.35 20.95
CA GLY A 648 7.03 23.00 22.21
C GLY A 648 8.52 22.95 22.55
N VAL A 649 9.21 24.07 22.41
CA VAL A 649 10.53 24.27 23.03
C VAL A 649 10.23 24.36 24.52
N GLY A 650 10.48 23.27 25.24
CA GLY A 650 10.51 23.29 26.70
C GLY A 650 11.66 24.18 27.17
N VAL A 651 11.38 25.45 27.38
CA VAL A 651 12.25 26.31 28.19
C VAL A 651 11.96 25.93 29.64
N SER A 652 12.84 25.14 30.25
CA SER A 652 12.93 25.01 31.68
C SER A 652 13.43 26.33 32.23
N SER A 653 12.50 27.19 32.69
CA SER A 653 12.85 28.30 33.59
C SER A 653 13.17 27.69 34.95
N GLY A 654 14.44 27.49 35.24
CA GLY A 654 14.91 27.35 36.60
C GLY A 654 14.70 28.67 37.33
N GLY A 655 13.76 28.72 38.25
CA GLY A 655 13.58 29.77 39.22
C GLY A 655 14.05 29.25 40.57
N GLN A 656 15.20 29.71 41.00
CA GLN A 656 15.59 29.70 42.41
C GLN A 656 14.60 30.60 43.21
N GLN A 657 13.99 30.06 44.23
CA GLN A 657 14.03 30.55 45.60
C GLN A 657 13.41 29.51 46.51
#